data_7403c5a375681e4eccb030041f246730
#
_entry.id   7403c5a375681e4eccb030041f246730
#
_cell.length_a   1.000
_cell.length_b   1.000
_cell.length_c   1.000
_cell.angle_alpha   90.00
_cell.angle_beta   90.00
_cell.angle_gamma   90.00
#
_symmetry.space_group_name_H-M   'P 1'
#
loop_
_entity.id
_entity.type
_entity.pdbx_description
1 polymer ?
#
loop_
_entity_poly.entity_id
_entity_poly.type
_entity_poly.pdbx_seq_one_letter_code
_entity_poly.pdbx_strand_id
1 'polypeptide(L)'
;MLCRLQNHEKKAKAITLKSSLVDAEGKIVATVTKRLKLKVGEDDQLCQLSIPVTNPHLWSDVDPYIYKVNTEIVDNQTRKVYDENHTSLGFRWYRFDPQKGFFLNGKHVKLIGTSRHQDFLKKGNALSDNIHMADVYKLKEMGGNFLRVAHYPQDPTILEVCDRLGILTSVEIPVVNAVDGSDEFLETCKDMQMEMIYQNRNHPSVVMWGWMNEILLRIPAQYDKDRATYYPMVRRVASELDALSRREDPERYTMMAVHNAFERYQEAGLVNIPQIFALNLYQGWYEPDIHEFEQILDKVHEVLPNQSLMVTEYGAGIDPRLHSFHPERFDFSEEYGLKYHVHYLREMKKRDFVAGSSVWNLADFYSEVRGDAVPHVNSKGILGLDRCEKDAYLYYKSMLGEKPSLYIGGKNWKYRSCVSRTAEARMDVPVFVKADKVRVYCNQQLVGTFATTDGVAMASVPFTDGENRVEAFAEVNGEKVSDAVIVNMRVVPASFEKGFPVTGLHVTCGSQRYMEDKEESLCWMPEKAYEQGGWGYVGGTVYRRAGDLLGTDADILGTDKDPIYQTQRQDIEAFKADVPDGEYIITLHFASLKEAAALVYNLSAHGADKKDDTASVFDVVVNGEKVLEQFNAADYGVSRAVAKRIHVQAKQGQGLDVRFNPIKGKTMLNAIEIYKR
;
A
#
# COMPACT_ATOMS: atom_id res chain seq x y z
N MET A 1 9.63 -25.88 28.57
CA MET A 1 9.91 -26.40 27.22
C MET A 1 9.23 -27.74 27.06
N LEU A 2 8.53 -27.96 25.95
CA LEU A 2 7.86 -29.20 25.62
C LEU A 2 8.53 -29.79 24.37
N CYS A 3 9.01 -31.03 24.47
CA CYS A 3 9.61 -31.78 23.38
C CYS A 3 8.66 -32.91 22.96
N ARG A 4 8.41 -33.03 21.66
CA ARG A 4 7.68 -34.14 21.03
C ARG A 4 8.71 -35.09 20.44
N LEU A 5 8.69 -36.35 20.85
CA LEU A 5 9.69 -37.35 20.48
C LEU A 5 9.02 -38.55 19.84
N GLN A 6 9.57 -39.03 18.74
CA GLN A 6 9.13 -40.24 18.06
C GLN A 6 10.30 -41.24 17.93
N ASN A 7 10.04 -42.53 17.86
CA ASN A 7 11.06 -43.57 17.68
C ASN A 7 10.63 -44.48 16.53
N HIS A 8 11.21 -44.27 15.38
CA HIS A 8 10.98 -45.09 14.18
C HIS A 8 11.88 -46.34 14.11
N GLU A 9 12.71 -46.60 15.14
CA GLU A 9 13.52 -47.82 15.19
C GLU A 9 12.68 -49.05 15.64
N LYS A 10 13.22 -50.23 15.43
CA LYS A 10 12.55 -51.52 15.77
C LYS A 10 12.53 -51.85 17.27
N LYS A 11 13.27 -51.11 18.10
CA LYS A 11 13.38 -51.37 19.53
C LYS A 11 13.30 -50.05 20.34
N ALA A 12 12.76 -50.21 21.55
CA ALA A 12 12.77 -49.07 22.49
C ALA A 12 14.23 -48.70 22.88
N LYS A 13 14.47 -47.41 23.06
CA LYS A 13 15.78 -46.84 23.38
C LYS A 13 15.80 -46.17 24.75
N ALA A 14 16.85 -46.45 25.51
CA ALA A 14 17.15 -45.69 26.72
C ALA A 14 17.98 -44.45 26.32
N ILE A 15 17.40 -43.29 26.43
CA ILE A 15 18.01 -42.02 26.00
C ILE A 15 18.11 -40.99 27.15
N THR A 16 18.98 -40.01 26.97
CA THR A 16 18.96 -38.77 27.72
C THR A 16 18.60 -37.65 26.77
N LEU A 17 17.50 -36.97 27.05
CA LEU A 17 17.17 -35.69 26.43
C LEU A 17 17.95 -34.61 27.18
N LYS A 18 18.81 -33.89 26.47
CA LYS A 18 19.65 -32.81 27.02
C LYS A 18 19.30 -31.52 26.31
N SER A 19 18.90 -30.49 27.04
CA SER A 19 18.65 -29.18 26.47
C SER A 19 19.53 -28.14 27.16
N SER A 20 20.23 -27.35 26.36
CA SER A 20 21.14 -26.29 26.79
C SER A 20 20.65 -24.95 26.25
N LEU A 21 20.52 -23.98 27.14
CA LEU A 21 20.29 -22.58 26.80
C LEU A 21 21.64 -21.91 26.56
N VAL A 22 21.81 -21.32 25.38
CA VAL A 22 23.02 -20.65 24.92
C VAL A 22 22.73 -19.18 24.67
N ASP A 23 23.57 -18.29 25.16
CA ASP A 23 23.46 -16.85 24.93
C ASP A 23 23.92 -16.42 23.51
N ALA A 24 23.84 -15.14 23.21
CA ALA A 24 24.22 -14.59 21.90
C ALA A 24 25.74 -14.75 21.63
N GLU A 25 26.56 -14.82 22.68
CA GLU A 25 28.02 -15.00 22.62
C GLU A 25 28.44 -16.48 22.49
N GLY A 26 27.47 -17.40 22.47
CA GLY A 26 27.71 -18.84 22.35
C GLY A 26 28.01 -19.55 23.68
N LYS A 27 27.85 -18.88 24.82
CA LYS A 27 28.09 -19.44 26.16
C LYS A 27 26.84 -20.18 26.65
N ILE A 28 27.03 -21.37 27.22
CA ILE A 28 25.94 -22.10 27.85
C ILE A 28 25.57 -21.41 29.17
N VAL A 29 24.34 -20.91 29.24
CA VAL A 29 23.78 -20.25 30.43
C VAL A 29 23.24 -21.26 31.42
N ALA A 30 22.56 -22.29 30.92
CA ALA A 30 21.99 -23.35 31.74
C ALA A 30 21.78 -24.62 30.93
N THR A 31 21.77 -25.77 31.59
CA THR A 31 21.49 -27.07 30.96
C THR A 31 20.56 -27.89 31.85
N VAL A 32 19.63 -28.59 31.22
CA VAL A 32 18.76 -29.57 31.87
C VAL A 32 18.86 -30.90 31.13
N THR A 33 18.82 -32.00 31.88
CA THR A 33 18.81 -33.35 31.31
C THR A 33 17.67 -34.17 31.90
N LYS A 34 17.08 -35.05 31.07
CA LYS A 34 16.06 -36.01 31.53
C LYS A 34 16.29 -37.36 30.86
N ARG A 35 16.46 -38.39 31.68
CA ARG A 35 16.56 -39.76 31.21
C ARG A 35 15.17 -40.32 30.99
N LEU A 36 14.95 -41.01 29.88
CA LEU A 36 13.69 -41.63 29.54
C LEU A 36 13.89 -42.86 28.62
N LYS A 37 12.90 -43.72 28.58
CA LYS A 37 12.84 -44.82 27.63
C LYS A 37 11.87 -44.46 26.52
N LEU A 38 12.41 -44.24 25.35
CA LEU A 38 11.63 -43.86 24.15
C LEU A 38 11.06 -45.17 23.54
N LYS A 39 9.73 -45.29 23.55
CA LYS A 39 9.01 -46.42 23.00
C LYS A 39 9.07 -46.40 21.47
N VAL A 40 8.91 -47.55 20.85
CA VAL A 40 8.74 -47.67 19.40
C VAL A 40 7.36 -47.17 19.04
N GLY A 41 7.23 -46.46 17.95
CA GLY A 41 5.97 -45.96 17.38
C GLY A 41 6.09 -44.59 16.78
N GLU A 42 5.08 -44.24 15.99
CA GLU A 42 4.93 -42.94 15.34
C GLU A 42 4.24 -41.90 16.22
N ASP A 43 3.66 -42.35 17.35
CA ASP A 43 2.98 -41.48 18.29
C ASP A 43 3.97 -40.60 19.05
N ASP A 44 3.61 -39.32 19.20
CA ASP A 44 4.37 -38.35 19.97
C ASP A 44 4.47 -38.73 21.44
N GLN A 45 5.72 -38.89 21.93
CA GLN A 45 6.01 -39.02 23.34
C GLN A 45 6.41 -37.64 23.89
N LEU A 46 5.50 -37.02 24.64
CA LEU A 46 5.70 -35.70 25.18
C LEU A 46 6.69 -35.72 26.37
N CYS A 47 7.71 -34.89 26.30
CA CYS A 47 8.67 -34.69 27.38
C CYS A 47 8.75 -33.21 27.77
N GLN A 48 8.34 -32.91 28.99
CA GLN A 48 8.48 -31.55 29.53
C GLN A 48 9.80 -31.41 30.29
N LEU A 49 10.50 -30.30 29.98
CA LEU A 49 11.74 -29.87 30.63
C LEU A 49 11.56 -28.44 31.16
N SER A 50 12.18 -28.13 32.29
CA SER A 50 12.23 -26.79 32.86
C SER A 50 13.66 -26.37 33.09
N ILE A 51 14.04 -25.23 32.52
CA ILE A 51 15.37 -24.63 32.71
C ILE A 51 15.16 -23.32 33.47
N PRO A 52 15.52 -23.23 34.76
CA PRO A 52 15.47 -21.96 35.47
C PRO A 52 16.53 -21.01 34.96
N VAL A 53 16.15 -19.78 34.66
CA VAL A 53 17.04 -18.70 34.21
C VAL A 53 16.83 -17.50 35.12
N THR A 54 17.89 -17.04 35.74
CA THR A 54 17.85 -15.88 36.63
C THR A 54 18.25 -14.63 35.87
N ASN A 55 17.43 -13.59 35.92
CA ASN A 55 17.66 -12.30 35.24
C ASN A 55 18.05 -12.45 33.75
N PRO A 56 17.20 -13.06 32.92
CA PRO A 56 17.50 -13.18 31.51
C PRO A 56 17.58 -11.79 30.84
N HIS A 57 18.42 -11.66 29.81
CA HIS A 57 18.38 -10.51 28.92
C HIS A 57 17.06 -10.54 28.16
N LEU A 58 16.26 -9.49 28.27
CA LEU A 58 14.93 -9.46 27.67
C LEU A 58 15.00 -9.03 26.20
N TRP A 59 14.24 -9.72 25.34
CA TRP A 59 14.01 -9.34 23.98
C TRP A 59 13.05 -8.14 23.90
N SER A 60 13.36 -7.15 23.09
CA SER A 60 12.45 -6.02 22.80
C SER A 60 12.64 -5.50 21.36
N ASP A 61 11.79 -4.54 20.96
CA ASP A 61 11.90 -3.87 19.66
C ASP A 61 13.15 -3.02 19.47
N VAL A 62 13.75 -2.56 20.58
CA VAL A 62 14.98 -1.76 20.59
C VAL A 62 16.23 -2.55 20.99
N ASP A 63 16.06 -3.72 21.61
CA ASP A 63 17.13 -4.62 22.03
C ASP A 63 16.67 -6.08 21.81
N PRO A 64 16.72 -6.58 20.56
CA PRO A 64 16.19 -7.90 20.20
C PRO A 64 17.14 -9.05 20.53
N TYR A 65 17.42 -9.25 21.81
CA TYR A 65 18.36 -10.26 22.28
C TYR A 65 17.81 -11.67 22.13
N ILE A 66 18.53 -12.53 21.40
CA ILE A 66 18.12 -13.91 21.09
C ILE A 66 19.06 -14.90 21.75
N TYR A 67 18.47 -15.82 22.52
CA TYR A 67 19.09 -17.06 22.98
C TYR A 67 18.86 -18.19 21.97
N LYS A 68 19.66 -19.27 22.09
CA LYS A 68 19.44 -20.54 21.38
C LYS A 68 19.21 -21.65 22.39
N VAL A 69 18.23 -22.48 22.13
CA VAL A 69 17.99 -23.73 22.85
C VAL A 69 18.48 -24.89 21.99
N ASN A 70 19.56 -25.53 22.40
CA ASN A 70 20.10 -26.68 21.73
C ASN A 70 19.61 -27.93 22.46
N THR A 71 18.83 -28.78 21.79
CA THR A 71 18.27 -30.01 22.35
C THR A 71 18.86 -31.21 21.63
N GLU A 72 19.46 -32.12 22.38
CA GLU A 72 20.13 -33.33 21.90
C GLU A 72 19.43 -34.59 22.45
N ILE A 73 19.24 -35.59 21.62
CA ILE A 73 18.83 -36.95 22.00
C ILE A 73 20.09 -37.80 22.07
N VAL A 74 20.50 -38.16 23.27
CA VAL A 74 21.76 -38.86 23.51
C VAL A 74 21.46 -40.31 23.95
N ASP A 75 22.08 -41.29 23.29
CA ASP A 75 22.02 -42.70 23.68
C ASP A 75 22.73 -42.92 25.03
N ASN A 76 22.08 -43.58 25.97
CA ASN A 76 22.62 -43.80 27.32
C ASN A 76 23.79 -44.80 27.37
N GLN A 77 23.85 -45.72 26.40
CA GLN A 77 24.91 -46.74 26.38
C GLN A 77 26.13 -46.29 25.57
N THR A 78 25.88 -45.83 24.33
CA THR A 78 26.97 -45.47 23.40
C THR A 78 27.41 -44.04 23.50
N ARG A 79 26.65 -43.17 24.17
CA ARG A 79 26.87 -41.72 24.25
C ARG A 79 26.75 -41.01 22.89
N LYS A 80 26.29 -41.66 21.87
CA LYS A 80 26.07 -41.06 20.55
C LYS A 80 24.87 -40.13 20.60
N VAL A 81 25.00 -38.97 19.96
CA VAL A 81 23.86 -38.12 19.66
C VAL A 81 23.11 -38.67 18.47
N TYR A 82 21.85 -39.03 18.68
CA TYR A 82 20.98 -39.56 17.62
C TYR A 82 20.36 -38.43 16.79
N ASP A 83 19.96 -37.37 17.45
CA ASP A 83 19.27 -36.24 16.83
C ASP A 83 19.51 -34.97 17.63
N GLU A 84 19.46 -33.81 16.97
CA GLU A 84 19.61 -32.51 17.59
C GLU A 84 18.65 -31.50 16.95
N ASN A 85 18.20 -30.55 17.77
CA ASN A 85 17.36 -29.44 17.33
C ASN A 85 17.85 -28.13 17.94
N HIS A 86 17.83 -27.07 17.14
CA HIS A 86 18.21 -25.71 17.52
C HIS A 86 17.00 -24.79 17.39
N THR A 87 16.59 -24.15 18.47
CA THR A 87 15.44 -23.23 18.49
C THR A 87 15.87 -21.89 19.02
N SER A 88 15.51 -20.82 18.32
CA SER A 88 15.69 -19.44 18.81
C SER A 88 14.68 -19.16 19.93
N LEU A 89 15.09 -18.35 20.91
CA LEU A 89 14.29 -17.98 22.06
C LEU A 89 14.58 -16.54 22.48
N GLY A 90 13.54 -15.71 22.67
CA GLY A 90 13.61 -14.40 23.29
C GLY A 90 12.73 -14.36 24.55
N PHE A 91 13.30 -13.95 25.67
CA PHE A 91 12.52 -13.74 26.90
C PHE A 91 11.84 -12.40 26.86
N ARG A 92 10.53 -12.37 26.96
CA ARG A 92 9.73 -11.15 27.00
C ARG A 92 8.40 -11.40 27.69
N TRP A 93 7.76 -10.33 28.11
CA TRP A 93 6.37 -10.33 28.50
C TRP A 93 5.69 -9.07 27.96
N TYR A 94 4.39 -9.13 27.69
CA TYR A 94 3.66 -8.02 27.11
C TYR A 94 2.18 -8.09 27.49
N ARG A 95 1.50 -6.98 27.33
CA ARG A 95 0.06 -6.90 27.50
C ARG A 95 -0.53 -5.85 26.58
N PHE A 96 -1.75 -6.07 26.19
CA PHE A 96 -2.60 -5.08 25.57
C PHE A 96 -3.51 -4.47 26.65
N ASP A 97 -3.61 -3.14 26.68
CA ASP A 97 -4.44 -2.38 27.59
C ASP A 97 -5.48 -1.62 26.75
N PRO A 98 -6.79 -1.82 27.00
CA PRO A 98 -7.84 -1.20 26.19
C PRO A 98 -7.81 0.32 26.18
N GLN A 99 -7.24 0.96 27.20
CA GLN A 99 -7.20 2.43 27.32
C GLN A 99 -5.84 3.04 26.94
N LYS A 100 -4.76 2.26 27.07
CA LYS A 100 -3.38 2.75 26.94
C LYS A 100 -2.57 2.06 25.87
N GLY A 101 -3.17 1.13 25.11
CA GLY A 101 -2.49 0.44 24.02
C GLY A 101 -1.57 -0.70 24.47
N PHE A 102 -0.43 -0.88 23.80
CA PHE A 102 0.46 -2.03 23.97
C PHE A 102 1.65 -1.72 24.88
N PHE A 103 2.03 -2.70 25.70
CA PHE A 103 3.19 -2.63 26.61
C PHE A 103 4.09 -3.84 26.40
N LEU A 104 5.38 -3.62 26.22
CA LEU A 104 6.43 -4.64 26.13
C LEU A 104 7.42 -4.47 27.28
N ASN A 105 7.62 -5.54 28.06
CA ASN A 105 8.50 -5.52 29.26
C ASN A 105 8.21 -4.35 30.22
N GLY A 106 6.92 -3.98 30.34
CA GLY A 106 6.46 -2.87 31.17
C GLY A 106 6.53 -1.48 30.57
N LYS A 107 7.15 -1.32 29.39
CA LYS A 107 7.26 -0.04 28.69
C LYS A 107 6.10 0.09 27.67
N HIS A 108 5.49 1.27 27.59
CA HIS A 108 4.52 1.57 26.55
C HIS A 108 5.20 1.62 25.18
N VAL A 109 4.64 0.92 24.20
CA VAL A 109 5.12 0.87 22.81
C VAL A 109 3.93 1.06 21.87
N LYS A 110 4.00 2.05 20.99
CA LYS A 110 3.02 2.18 19.91
C LYS A 110 3.45 1.30 18.74
N LEU A 111 2.61 0.32 18.39
CA LEU A 111 2.90 -0.55 17.24
C LEU A 111 2.58 0.21 15.95
N ILE A 112 3.59 0.47 15.13
CA ILE A 112 3.41 1.13 13.82
C ILE A 112 4.19 0.34 12.79
N GLY A 113 3.50 -0.06 11.72
CA GLY A 113 4.14 -0.82 10.68
C GLY A 113 3.27 -1.05 9.45
N THR A 114 3.44 -2.20 8.83
CA THR A 114 2.79 -2.52 7.56
C THR A 114 2.25 -3.94 7.55
N SER A 115 1.29 -4.20 6.67
CA SER A 115 1.02 -5.54 6.17
C SER A 115 1.98 -5.86 5.00
N ARG A 116 2.14 -7.14 4.67
CA ARG A 116 2.98 -7.55 3.56
C ARG A 116 2.37 -8.72 2.79
N HIS A 117 2.35 -8.58 1.45
CA HIS A 117 2.29 -9.70 0.52
C HIS A 117 3.69 -10.03 0.01
N GLN A 118 3.96 -11.31 -0.30
CA GLN A 118 5.30 -11.72 -0.71
C GLN A 118 5.48 -11.75 -2.24
N ASP A 119 5.05 -10.65 -2.89
CA ASP A 119 5.17 -10.46 -4.33
C ASP A 119 6.37 -9.57 -4.67
N PHE A 120 6.97 -9.79 -5.84
CA PHE A 120 8.01 -8.92 -6.38
C PHE A 120 7.88 -8.83 -7.91
N LEU A 121 8.25 -7.67 -8.47
CA LEU A 121 8.19 -7.39 -9.91
C LEU A 121 8.79 -8.54 -10.73
N LYS A 122 8.01 -9.09 -11.68
CA LYS A 122 8.38 -10.19 -12.60
C LYS A 122 8.75 -11.52 -11.93
N LYS A 123 8.55 -11.66 -10.61
CA LYS A 123 8.84 -12.90 -9.88
C LYS A 123 7.59 -13.52 -9.25
N GLY A 124 6.54 -12.73 -9.05
CA GLY A 124 5.41 -13.17 -8.23
C GLY A 124 5.89 -13.59 -6.84
N ASN A 125 5.45 -14.73 -6.33
CA ASN A 125 5.78 -15.26 -5.00
C ASN A 125 7.03 -16.16 -4.99
N ALA A 126 7.70 -16.39 -6.12
CA ALA A 126 8.90 -17.23 -6.20
C ALA A 126 10.15 -16.42 -5.77
N LEU A 127 10.24 -16.11 -4.49
CA LEU A 127 11.27 -15.25 -3.94
C LEU A 127 12.36 -16.06 -3.22
N SER A 128 13.58 -15.54 -3.23
CA SER A 128 14.66 -15.99 -2.38
C SER A 128 14.64 -15.29 -1.02
N ASP A 129 15.25 -15.92 -0.01
CA ASP A 129 15.37 -15.37 1.35
C ASP A 129 15.86 -13.92 1.38
N ASN A 130 16.79 -13.56 0.50
CA ASN A 130 17.35 -12.21 0.42
C ASN A 130 16.27 -11.15 0.12
N ILE A 131 15.26 -11.46 -0.69
CA ILE A 131 14.17 -10.52 -0.98
C ILE A 131 13.24 -10.42 0.23
N HIS A 132 12.93 -11.54 0.87
CA HIS A 132 12.17 -11.55 2.12
C HIS A 132 12.85 -10.71 3.20
N MET A 133 14.17 -10.93 3.40
CA MET A 133 14.96 -10.14 4.33
C MET A 133 14.95 -8.65 4.00
N ALA A 134 15.15 -8.29 2.73
CA ALA A 134 15.19 -6.89 2.29
C ALA A 134 13.88 -6.15 2.63
N ASP A 135 12.71 -6.78 2.50
CA ASP A 135 11.42 -6.18 2.86
C ASP A 135 11.33 -5.87 4.36
N VAL A 136 11.78 -6.80 5.22
CA VAL A 136 11.79 -6.57 6.67
C VAL A 136 12.80 -5.48 7.07
N TYR A 137 13.96 -5.43 6.39
CA TYR A 137 14.93 -4.33 6.57
C TYR A 137 14.34 -2.98 6.14
N LYS A 138 13.60 -2.92 5.04
CA LYS A 138 12.89 -1.70 4.61
C LYS A 138 11.89 -1.23 5.67
N LEU A 139 11.13 -2.15 6.25
CA LEU A 139 10.21 -1.82 7.35
C LEU A 139 10.97 -1.27 8.56
N LYS A 140 12.09 -1.89 8.98
CA LYS A 140 12.91 -1.39 10.10
C LYS A 140 13.55 -0.05 9.77
N GLU A 141 14.08 0.13 8.57
CA GLU A 141 14.66 1.39 8.08
C GLU A 141 13.66 2.55 8.11
N MET A 142 12.41 2.27 7.80
CA MET A 142 11.30 3.24 7.92
C MET A 142 11.02 3.63 9.39
N GLY A 143 11.54 2.89 10.36
CA GLY A 143 11.24 3.05 11.79
C GLY A 143 9.99 2.27 12.23
N GLY A 144 9.50 1.35 11.41
CA GLY A 144 8.41 0.44 11.77
C GLY A 144 8.87 -0.62 12.77
N ASN A 145 7.99 -0.94 13.72
CA ASN A 145 8.22 -1.97 14.74
C ASN A 145 7.15 -3.06 14.75
N PHE A 146 6.26 -3.06 13.75
CA PHE A 146 5.18 -4.03 13.64
C PHE A 146 5.01 -4.51 12.19
N LEU A 147 4.83 -5.82 12.00
CA LEU A 147 4.48 -6.45 10.71
C LEU A 147 3.26 -7.34 10.86
N ARG A 148 2.19 -7.03 10.15
CA ARG A 148 1.08 -7.95 9.96
C ARG A 148 1.40 -8.89 8.80
N VAL A 149 1.63 -10.16 9.11
CA VAL A 149 1.89 -11.23 8.14
C VAL A 149 0.53 -11.71 7.59
N ALA A 150 0.05 -11.00 6.59
CA ALA A 150 -1.32 -11.13 6.06
C ALA A 150 -1.31 -11.51 4.57
N HIS A 151 -2.31 -12.28 4.11
CA HIS A 151 -3.40 -12.93 4.87
C HIS A 151 -3.14 -14.43 5.04
N TYR A 152 -1.90 -14.83 5.21
CA TYR A 152 -1.43 -16.22 5.28
C TYR A 152 -0.04 -16.27 5.93
N PRO A 153 0.35 -17.39 6.55
CA PRO A 153 1.73 -17.59 6.99
C PRO A 153 2.68 -17.45 5.79
N GLN A 154 3.71 -16.65 5.92
CA GLN A 154 4.68 -16.37 4.87
C GLN A 154 5.95 -17.19 5.07
N ASP A 155 6.95 -17.00 4.20
CA ASP A 155 8.24 -17.65 4.28
C ASP A 155 8.84 -17.55 5.69
N PRO A 156 9.40 -18.64 6.27
CA PRO A 156 9.97 -18.64 7.63
C PRO A 156 11.02 -17.56 7.87
N THR A 157 11.78 -17.18 6.84
CA THR A 157 12.79 -16.11 6.89
C THR A 157 12.20 -14.80 7.42
N ILE A 158 10.91 -14.51 7.17
CA ILE A 158 10.25 -13.29 7.62
C ILE A 158 10.28 -13.19 9.15
N LEU A 159 9.83 -14.22 9.85
CA LEU A 159 9.78 -14.22 11.32
C LEU A 159 11.18 -14.30 11.93
N GLU A 160 12.11 -15.04 11.33
CA GLU A 160 13.51 -15.08 11.76
C GLU A 160 14.18 -13.70 11.71
N VAL A 161 13.90 -12.92 10.67
CA VAL A 161 14.44 -11.56 10.55
C VAL A 161 13.71 -10.60 11.47
N CYS A 162 12.39 -10.74 11.66
CA CYS A 162 11.64 -9.96 12.65
C CYS A 162 12.17 -10.19 14.08
N ASP A 163 12.49 -11.43 14.45
CA ASP A 163 13.09 -11.76 15.73
C ASP A 163 14.42 -11.01 15.95
N ARG A 164 15.27 -10.99 14.91
CA ARG A 164 16.61 -10.34 14.96
C ARG A 164 16.57 -8.83 14.92
N LEU A 165 15.55 -8.24 14.31
CA LEU A 165 15.40 -6.78 14.17
C LEU A 165 14.47 -6.14 15.21
N GLY A 166 13.83 -6.93 16.07
CA GLY A 166 12.90 -6.42 17.07
C GLY A 166 11.59 -5.94 16.47
N ILE A 167 11.11 -6.59 15.41
CA ILE A 167 9.82 -6.28 14.81
C ILE A 167 8.77 -7.24 15.38
N LEU A 168 7.76 -6.69 16.06
CA LEU A 168 6.64 -7.47 16.55
C LEU A 168 5.72 -7.89 15.39
N THR A 169 5.06 -9.04 15.51
CA THR A 169 4.25 -9.57 14.42
C THR A 169 2.91 -10.12 14.86
N SER A 170 1.95 -10.07 13.94
CA SER A 170 0.78 -10.95 13.92
C SER A 170 0.87 -11.88 12.72
N VAL A 171 0.46 -13.13 12.89
CA VAL A 171 0.37 -14.13 11.81
C VAL A 171 -1.04 -14.64 11.73
N GLU A 172 -1.57 -14.85 10.52
CA GLU A 172 -2.96 -15.23 10.33
C GLU A 172 -3.14 -16.35 9.28
N ILE A 173 -4.22 -17.12 9.41
CA ILE A 173 -4.63 -18.12 8.41
C ILE A 173 -5.48 -17.45 7.31
N PRO A 174 -5.52 -18.02 6.07
CA PRO A 174 -6.15 -17.40 4.91
C PRO A 174 -7.68 -17.52 4.87
N VAL A 175 -8.37 -17.15 5.94
CA VAL A 175 -9.84 -17.07 5.98
C VAL A 175 -10.26 -15.63 5.69
N VAL A 176 -10.57 -15.33 4.45
CA VAL A 176 -10.73 -13.96 3.94
C VAL A 176 -12.07 -13.77 3.25
N ASN A 177 -12.72 -12.62 3.51
CA ASN A 177 -13.92 -12.09 2.88
C ASN A 177 -15.24 -12.82 3.16
N ALA A 178 -15.26 -14.14 3.26
CA ALA A 178 -16.44 -14.95 3.51
C ALA A 178 -16.09 -16.24 4.25
N VAL A 179 -17.08 -16.88 4.83
CA VAL A 179 -16.95 -18.17 5.53
C VAL A 179 -17.91 -19.17 4.90
N ASP A 180 -17.42 -20.39 4.66
CA ASP A 180 -18.26 -21.55 4.44
C ASP A 180 -18.65 -22.15 5.80
N GLY A 181 -19.92 -22.51 5.96
CA GLY A 181 -20.43 -23.05 7.23
C GLY A 181 -20.32 -24.57 7.38
N SER A 182 -19.69 -25.27 6.42
CA SER A 182 -19.53 -26.72 6.48
C SER A 182 -18.57 -27.15 7.60
N ASP A 183 -18.74 -28.39 8.07
CA ASP A 183 -17.84 -28.96 9.08
C ASP A 183 -16.45 -29.21 8.48
N GLU A 184 -16.36 -29.58 7.20
CA GLU A 184 -15.11 -29.80 6.48
C GLU A 184 -14.28 -28.50 6.39
N PHE A 185 -14.93 -27.37 6.12
CA PHE A 185 -14.27 -26.06 6.11
C PHE A 185 -13.72 -25.72 7.50
N LEU A 186 -14.53 -25.90 8.54
CA LEU A 186 -14.12 -25.64 9.91
C LEU A 186 -12.92 -26.49 10.34
N GLU A 187 -12.94 -27.80 10.07
CA GLU A 187 -11.81 -28.69 10.40
C GLU A 187 -10.55 -28.30 9.64
N THR A 188 -10.66 -27.95 8.34
CA THR A 188 -9.53 -27.43 7.57
C THR A 188 -8.96 -26.14 8.18
N CYS A 189 -9.81 -25.23 8.61
CA CYS A 189 -9.36 -24.01 9.29
C CYS A 189 -8.66 -24.30 10.63
N LYS A 190 -9.15 -25.28 11.40
CA LYS A 190 -8.51 -25.71 12.65
C LYS A 190 -7.13 -26.33 12.42
N ASP A 191 -7.00 -27.15 11.40
CA ASP A 191 -5.71 -27.77 11.04
C ASP A 191 -4.70 -26.67 10.64
N MET A 192 -5.08 -25.75 9.76
CA MET A 192 -4.23 -24.60 9.40
C MET A 192 -3.83 -23.76 10.61
N GLN A 193 -4.78 -23.50 11.53
CA GLN A 193 -4.52 -22.72 12.73
C GLN A 193 -3.54 -23.42 13.68
N MET A 194 -3.69 -24.73 13.88
CA MET A 194 -2.76 -25.52 14.69
C MET A 194 -1.37 -25.56 14.08
N GLU A 195 -1.26 -25.82 12.78
CA GLU A 195 0.01 -25.85 12.06
C GLU A 195 0.73 -24.50 12.17
N MET A 196 0.03 -23.39 11.91
CA MET A 196 0.57 -22.05 12.04
C MET A 196 1.10 -21.78 13.45
N ILE A 197 0.33 -22.11 14.49
CA ILE A 197 0.76 -21.94 15.88
C ILE A 197 1.99 -22.78 16.20
N TYR A 198 1.98 -24.05 15.85
CA TYR A 198 3.08 -24.96 16.19
C TYR A 198 4.38 -24.64 15.47
N GLN A 199 4.30 -24.17 14.23
CA GLN A 199 5.46 -23.73 13.46
C GLN A 199 6.07 -22.42 14.01
N ASN A 200 5.24 -21.49 14.51
CA ASN A 200 5.67 -20.13 14.75
C ASN A 200 5.69 -19.70 16.23
N ARG A 201 5.19 -20.52 17.18
CA ARG A 201 5.10 -20.12 18.59
C ARG A 201 6.43 -19.90 19.31
N ASN A 202 7.56 -20.34 18.72
CA ASN A 202 8.89 -20.11 19.32
C ASN A 202 9.48 -18.74 18.95
N HIS A 203 8.90 -18.03 17.97
CA HIS A 203 9.36 -16.69 17.58
C HIS A 203 8.97 -15.65 18.64
N PRO A 204 9.93 -14.93 19.25
CA PRO A 204 9.62 -13.86 20.20
C PRO A 204 8.92 -12.67 19.55
N SER A 205 9.09 -12.44 18.24
CA SER A 205 8.41 -11.41 17.48
C SER A 205 6.90 -11.60 17.44
N VAL A 206 6.40 -12.84 17.41
CA VAL A 206 4.96 -13.11 17.31
C VAL A 206 4.25 -12.80 18.63
N VAL A 207 3.27 -11.91 18.58
CA VAL A 207 2.47 -11.49 19.75
C VAL A 207 0.97 -11.70 19.58
N MET A 208 0.51 -11.97 18.35
CA MET A 208 -0.91 -12.18 18.03
C MET A 208 -1.10 -13.28 16.99
N TRP A 209 -2.20 -14.04 17.15
CA TRP A 209 -2.72 -14.98 16.18
C TRP A 209 -3.99 -14.43 15.53
N GLY A 210 -3.95 -14.20 14.22
CA GLY A 210 -5.11 -13.87 13.43
C GLY A 210 -5.80 -15.15 12.92
N TRP A 211 -7.11 -15.15 12.86
CA TRP A 211 -7.85 -16.30 12.37
C TRP A 211 -8.91 -15.98 11.33
N MET A 212 -9.16 -14.69 11.04
CA MET A 212 -10.09 -14.23 10.01
C MET A 212 -9.80 -12.79 9.58
N ASN A 213 -10.06 -12.50 8.31
CA ASN A 213 -10.04 -11.15 7.75
C ASN A 213 -11.33 -10.85 6.97
N GLU A 214 -12.02 -9.76 7.35
CA GLU A 214 -13.15 -9.18 6.59
C GLU A 214 -14.29 -10.14 6.22
N ILE A 215 -14.54 -11.14 7.02
CA ILE A 215 -15.39 -12.31 6.73
C ILE A 215 -16.86 -12.02 6.44
N LEU A 216 -17.33 -10.80 6.68
CA LEU A 216 -18.67 -10.32 6.30
C LEU A 216 -18.62 -9.32 5.15
N LEU A 217 -17.47 -9.15 4.49
CA LEU A 217 -17.35 -8.29 3.31
C LEU A 217 -18.20 -8.85 2.16
N ARG A 218 -18.18 -10.17 2.01
CA ARG A 218 -18.98 -10.90 1.02
C ARG A 218 -19.84 -11.94 1.71
N ILE A 219 -21.13 -11.70 1.69
CA ILE A 219 -22.08 -12.72 2.10
C ILE A 219 -22.35 -13.59 0.86
N PRO A 220 -22.18 -14.94 0.95
CA PRO A 220 -22.46 -15.81 -0.18
C PRO A 220 -23.91 -15.64 -0.66
N ALA A 221 -24.16 -15.68 -1.98
CA ALA A 221 -25.42 -15.31 -2.60
C ALA A 221 -26.63 -16.06 -2.03
N GLN A 222 -26.47 -17.32 -1.62
CA GLN A 222 -27.52 -18.12 -1.00
C GLN A 222 -27.97 -17.57 0.36
N TYR A 223 -27.12 -16.79 1.05
CA TYR A 223 -27.39 -16.23 2.38
C TYR A 223 -27.61 -14.70 2.35
N ASP A 224 -27.54 -14.07 1.19
CA ASP A 224 -27.67 -12.59 1.09
C ASP A 224 -28.98 -12.07 1.69
N LYS A 225 -30.07 -12.85 1.56
CA LYS A 225 -31.39 -12.57 2.15
C LYS A 225 -31.67 -13.38 3.44
N ASP A 226 -30.76 -14.23 3.88
CA ASP A 226 -30.89 -15.11 5.06
C ASP A 226 -29.73 -14.97 6.03
N ARG A 227 -29.51 -13.76 6.51
CA ARG A 227 -28.49 -13.46 7.54
C ARG A 227 -28.73 -14.18 8.85
N ALA A 228 -30.01 -14.48 9.16
CA ALA A 228 -30.37 -15.20 10.38
C ALA A 228 -29.78 -16.62 10.40
N THR A 229 -29.62 -17.27 9.26
CA THR A 229 -28.90 -18.55 9.14
C THR A 229 -27.39 -18.35 9.04
N TYR A 230 -26.90 -17.36 8.28
CA TYR A 230 -25.49 -17.17 8.02
C TYR A 230 -24.69 -16.69 9.26
N TYR A 231 -25.17 -15.71 10.00
CA TYR A 231 -24.45 -15.15 11.15
C TYR A 231 -24.11 -16.16 12.25
N PRO A 232 -25.03 -17.07 12.67
CA PRO A 232 -24.70 -18.12 13.62
C PRO A 232 -23.61 -19.07 13.13
N MET A 233 -23.56 -19.39 11.83
CA MET A 233 -22.53 -20.24 11.23
C MET A 233 -21.16 -19.56 11.31
N VAL A 234 -21.07 -18.30 10.87
CA VAL A 234 -19.83 -17.51 10.96
C VAL A 234 -19.37 -17.38 12.41
N ARG A 235 -20.30 -17.10 13.33
CA ARG A 235 -19.99 -16.99 14.77
C ARG A 235 -19.48 -18.31 15.35
N ARG A 236 -20.03 -19.46 14.93
CA ARG A 236 -19.53 -20.78 15.32
C ARG A 236 -18.08 -20.95 14.91
N VAL A 237 -17.76 -20.75 13.63
CA VAL A 237 -16.39 -20.88 13.11
C VAL A 237 -15.43 -19.93 13.84
N ALA A 238 -15.79 -18.67 14.00
CA ALA A 238 -15.00 -17.69 14.73
C ALA A 238 -14.73 -18.09 16.19
N SER A 239 -15.76 -18.54 16.90
CA SER A 239 -15.65 -18.95 18.32
C SER A 239 -14.77 -20.18 18.49
N GLU A 240 -14.86 -21.16 17.59
CA GLU A 240 -14.07 -22.38 17.65
C GLU A 240 -12.60 -22.12 17.35
N LEU A 241 -12.29 -21.26 16.36
CA LEU A 241 -10.90 -20.87 16.05
C LEU A 241 -10.26 -20.03 17.15
N ASP A 242 -11.01 -19.10 17.76
CA ASP A 242 -10.55 -18.33 18.90
C ASP A 242 -10.24 -19.23 20.10
N ALA A 243 -11.18 -20.14 20.45
CA ALA A 243 -11.00 -21.08 21.54
C ALA A 243 -9.82 -22.05 21.30
N LEU A 244 -9.65 -22.51 20.07
CA LEU A 244 -8.51 -23.34 19.65
C LEU A 244 -7.20 -22.57 19.88
N SER A 245 -7.11 -21.33 19.38
CA SER A 245 -5.89 -20.52 19.50
C SER A 245 -5.49 -20.29 20.95
N ARG A 246 -6.45 -19.92 21.81
CA ARG A 246 -6.22 -19.72 23.25
C ARG A 246 -5.85 -20.99 24.02
N ARG A 247 -6.32 -22.15 23.55
CA ARG A 247 -5.96 -23.44 24.14
C ARG A 247 -4.55 -23.87 23.76
N GLU A 248 -4.17 -23.71 22.48
CA GLU A 248 -2.87 -24.16 21.96
C GLU A 248 -1.73 -23.19 22.33
N ASP A 249 -2.05 -21.90 22.47
CA ASP A 249 -1.09 -20.88 22.90
C ASP A 249 -1.78 -19.81 23.78
N PRO A 250 -1.89 -20.05 25.08
CA PRO A 250 -2.55 -19.12 26.01
C PRO A 250 -1.75 -17.83 26.28
N GLU A 251 -0.49 -17.76 25.82
CA GLU A 251 0.37 -16.59 26.05
C GLU A 251 0.19 -15.50 25.00
N ARG A 252 -0.28 -15.85 23.79
CA ARG A 252 -0.50 -14.89 22.69
C ARG A 252 -1.96 -14.50 22.56
N TYR A 253 -2.16 -13.25 22.17
CA TYR A 253 -3.52 -12.71 21.98
C TYR A 253 -4.11 -13.16 20.64
N THR A 254 -5.43 -13.29 20.60
CA THR A 254 -6.18 -13.54 19.37
C THR A 254 -6.66 -12.24 18.75
N MET A 255 -6.66 -12.18 17.43
CA MET A 255 -7.04 -11.01 16.63
C MET A 255 -8.00 -11.38 15.50
N MET A 256 -8.98 -10.52 15.24
CA MET A 256 -9.83 -10.57 14.05
C MET A 256 -9.84 -9.20 13.39
N ALA A 257 -9.50 -9.13 12.11
CA ALA A 257 -9.58 -7.91 11.31
C ALA A 257 -10.94 -7.80 10.61
N VAL A 258 -11.61 -6.65 10.72
CA VAL A 258 -12.93 -6.40 10.16
C VAL A 258 -12.92 -5.19 9.22
N HIS A 259 -13.69 -5.26 8.11
CA HIS A 259 -13.87 -4.10 7.24
C HIS A 259 -14.80 -3.04 7.87
N ASN A 260 -14.89 -1.88 7.24
CA ASN A 260 -15.71 -0.75 7.69
C ASN A 260 -17.22 -1.05 7.70
N ALA A 261 -17.64 -1.96 8.57
CA ALA A 261 -19.05 -2.29 8.79
C ALA A 261 -19.26 -2.78 10.24
N PHE A 262 -18.78 -2.02 11.19
CA PHE A 262 -18.77 -2.38 12.62
C PHE A 262 -20.14 -2.91 13.12
N GLU A 263 -21.23 -2.23 12.78
CA GLU A 263 -22.59 -2.61 13.17
C GLU A 263 -22.98 -4.02 12.68
N ARG A 264 -22.51 -4.40 11.47
CA ARG A 264 -22.74 -5.75 10.92
C ARG A 264 -22.06 -6.83 11.73
N TYR A 265 -20.82 -6.58 12.18
CA TYR A 265 -20.09 -7.51 13.05
C TYR A 265 -20.69 -7.57 14.46
N GLN A 266 -21.21 -6.46 14.94
CA GLN A 266 -21.95 -6.41 16.22
C GLN A 266 -23.25 -7.21 16.13
N GLU A 267 -24.05 -7.01 15.08
CA GLU A 267 -25.28 -7.79 14.81
C GLU A 267 -25.00 -9.29 14.71
N ALA A 268 -23.91 -9.68 14.04
CA ALA A 268 -23.50 -11.07 13.93
C ALA A 268 -22.94 -11.66 15.24
N GLY A 269 -22.73 -10.84 16.28
CA GLY A 269 -22.20 -11.27 17.59
C GLY A 269 -20.72 -11.63 17.58
N LEU A 270 -19.94 -11.00 16.70
CA LEU A 270 -18.51 -11.33 16.49
C LEU A 270 -17.57 -10.42 17.29
N VAL A 271 -17.99 -9.21 17.64
CA VAL A 271 -17.10 -8.16 18.15
C VAL A 271 -16.40 -8.52 19.48
N ASN A 272 -17.00 -9.38 20.30
CA ASN A 272 -16.47 -9.78 21.62
C ASN A 272 -15.72 -11.12 21.60
N ILE A 273 -15.54 -11.76 20.42
CA ILE A 273 -14.85 -13.04 20.34
C ILE A 273 -13.33 -12.85 20.45
N PRO A 274 -12.66 -12.02 19.58
CA PRO A 274 -11.22 -11.84 19.65
C PRO A 274 -10.81 -11.04 20.88
N GLN A 275 -9.59 -11.22 21.35
CA GLN A 275 -9.01 -10.38 22.40
C GLN A 275 -8.61 -9.00 21.87
N ILE A 276 -8.18 -8.93 20.61
CA ILE A 276 -7.87 -7.69 19.89
C ILE A 276 -8.88 -7.51 18.76
N PHE A 277 -9.65 -6.43 18.81
CA PHE A 277 -10.54 -6.07 17.72
C PHE A 277 -9.81 -5.15 16.74
N ALA A 278 -9.65 -5.61 15.52
CA ALA A 278 -8.84 -4.92 14.53
C ALA A 278 -9.72 -4.39 13.39
N LEU A 279 -9.43 -3.17 12.95
CA LEU A 279 -10.22 -2.43 11.98
C LEU A 279 -9.42 -2.23 10.68
N ASN A 280 -10.03 -2.56 9.55
CA ASN A 280 -9.56 -2.19 8.22
C ASN A 280 -10.38 -0.97 7.76
N LEU A 281 -9.75 0.20 7.70
CA LEU A 281 -10.43 1.47 7.50
C LEU A 281 -9.83 2.23 6.32
N TYR A 282 -10.70 2.66 5.40
CA TYR A 282 -10.29 3.30 4.14
C TYR A 282 -11.06 4.60 3.88
N GLN A 283 -11.43 5.34 4.94
CA GLN A 283 -12.05 6.66 4.84
C GLN A 283 -11.13 7.62 4.08
N GLY A 284 -11.67 8.38 3.14
CA GLY A 284 -10.88 9.19 2.21
C GLY A 284 -10.35 8.41 1.01
N TRP A 285 -10.53 7.08 0.94
CA TRP A 285 -10.24 6.30 -0.26
C TRP A 285 -11.50 5.61 -0.79
N TYR A 286 -11.96 4.50 -0.18
CA TYR A 286 -13.22 3.89 -0.59
C TYR A 286 -14.43 4.71 -0.11
N GLU A 287 -14.39 5.23 1.10
CA GLU A 287 -15.37 6.17 1.61
C GLU A 287 -14.92 7.63 1.36
N PRO A 288 -15.85 8.55 1.07
CA PRO A 288 -15.47 9.89 0.60
C PRO A 288 -14.81 10.79 1.65
N ASP A 289 -15.25 10.72 2.90
CA ASP A 289 -14.78 11.63 3.95
C ASP A 289 -13.65 11.01 4.78
N ILE A 290 -12.45 11.58 4.68
CA ILE A 290 -11.29 11.14 5.46
C ILE A 290 -11.48 11.37 6.97
N HIS A 291 -12.30 12.34 7.36
CA HIS A 291 -12.55 12.68 8.77
C HIS A 291 -13.52 11.73 9.48
N GLU A 292 -14.19 10.85 8.77
CA GLU A 292 -14.93 9.75 9.40
C GLU A 292 -14.00 8.74 10.08
N PHE A 293 -12.72 8.70 9.71
CA PHE A 293 -11.74 7.77 10.28
C PHE A 293 -11.63 7.90 11.81
N GLU A 294 -11.34 9.11 12.29
CA GLU A 294 -11.21 9.36 13.72
C GLU A 294 -12.53 9.16 14.48
N GLN A 295 -13.66 9.50 13.85
CA GLN A 295 -14.99 9.31 14.44
C GLN A 295 -15.34 7.83 14.65
N ILE A 296 -14.96 6.97 13.69
CA ILE A 296 -15.14 5.52 13.78
C ILE A 296 -14.29 4.95 14.91
N LEU A 297 -13.03 5.37 15.03
CA LEU A 297 -12.15 4.91 16.11
C LEU A 297 -12.74 5.25 17.50
N ASP A 298 -13.17 6.49 17.69
CA ASP A 298 -13.73 6.98 18.94
C ASP A 298 -15.05 6.24 19.25
N LYS A 299 -15.94 6.08 18.28
CA LYS A 299 -17.21 5.34 18.41
C LYS A 299 -16.99 3.87 18.78
N VAL A 300 -16.08 3.18 18.09
CA VAL A 300 -15.82 1.77 18.37
C VAL A 300 -15.21 1.60 19.76
N HIS A 301 -14.32 2.50 20.19
CA HIS A 301 -13.76 2.48 21.53
C HIS A 301 -14.83 2.73 22.62
N GLU A 302 -15.77 3.64 22.38
CA GLU A 302 -16.90 3.90 23.27
C GLU A 302 -17.80 2.66 23.44
N VAL A 303 -18.06 1.92 22.35
CA VAL A 303 -18.89 0.70 22.36
C VAL A 303 -18.13 -0.50 22.95
N LEU A 304 -16.82 -0.57 22.76
CA LEU A 304 -15.94 -1.66 23.21
C LEU A 304 -14.87 -1.18 24.21
N PRO A 305 -15.23 -0.54 25.35
CA PRO A 305 -14.28 0.14 26.23
C PRO A 305 -13.28 -0.80 26.93
N ASN A 306 -13.57 -2.09 26.98
CA ASN A 306 -12.74 -3.12 27.62
C ASN A 306 -11.97 -3.99 26.62
N GLN A 307 -12.01 -3.65 25.34
CA GLN A 307 -11.33 -4.41 24.29
C GLN A 307 -10.24 -3.55 23.64
N SER A 308 -9.08 -4.15 23.43
CA SER A 308 -7.97 -3.45 22.77
C SER A 308 -8.24 -3.34 21.27
N LEU A 309 -7.95 -2.16 20.71
CA LEU A 309 -8.19 -1.83 19.31
C LEU A 309 -6.87 -1.68 18.54
N MET A 310 -6.88 -2.12 17.27
CA MET A 310 -5.82 -1.87 16.27
C MET A 310 -6.44 -1.43 14.95
N VAL A 311 -5.67 -0.70 14.15
CA VAL A 311 -6.00 -0.42 12.73
C VAL A 311 -5.08 -1.29 11.88
N THR A 312 -5.62 -2.37 11.31
CA THR A 312 -4.83 -3.39 10.64
C THR A 312 -4.74 -3.22 9.13
N GLU A 313 -5.56 -2.34 8.55
CA GLU A 313 -5.39 -1.89 7.19
C GLU A 313 -5.85 -0.45 7.01
N TYR A 314 -5.05 0.32 6.29
CA TYR A 314 -5.37 1.63 5.74
C TYR A 314 -4.37 1.95 4.62
N GLY A 315 -4.81 2.69 3.61
CA GLY A 315 -3.94 3.07 2.49
C GLY A 315 -4.74 3.60 1.30
N ALA A 316 -4.12 4.43 0.51
CA ALA A 316 -4.62 4.93 -0.77
C ALA A 316 -3.80 4.33 -1.91
N GLY A 317 -4.39 4.15 -3.08
CA GLY A 317 -3.66 3.75 -4.28
C GLY A 317 -2.72 4.87 -4.73
N ILE A 318 -1.46 4.54 -5.02
CA ILE A 318 -0.43 5.49 -5.45
C ILE A 318 0.32 4.91 -6.64
N ASP A 319 0.33 5.61 -7.74
CA ASP A 319 1.22 5.36 -8.87
C ASP A 319 2.33 6.42 -8.88
N PRO A 320 3.61 6.05 -8.69
CA PRO A 320 4.71 7.01 -8.60
C PRO A 320 4.98 7.78 -9.90
N ARG A 321 4.27 7.48 -10.99
CA ARG A 321 4.28 8.26 -12.23
C ARG A 321 3.30 9.42 -12.22
N LEU A 322 2.30 9.40 -11.29
CA LEU A 322 1.19 10.34 -11.25
C LEU A 322 1.37 11.37 -10.14
N HIS A 323 1.19 12.63 -10.49
CA HIS A 323 1.31 13.77 -9.60
C HIS A 323 0.15 14.75 -9.78
N SER A 324 -0.23 15.47 -8.72
CA SER A 324 -1.28 16.48 -8.79
C SER A 324 -1.07 17.58 -7.76
N PHE A 325 -1.21 18.86 -8.17
CA PHE A 325 -1.28 19.98 -7.23
C PHE A 325 -2.70 20.24 -6.71
N HIS A 326 -3.67 19.47 -7.21
CA HIS A 326 -5.06 19.44 -6.76
C HIS A 326 -5.48 18.01 -6.52
N PRO A 327 -4.81 17.32 -5.55
CA PRO A 327 -4.99 15.89 -5.35
C PRO A 327 -6.41 15.55 -4.88
N GLU A 328 -7.03 14.60 -5.56
CA GLU A 328 -8.38 14.13 -5.27
C GLU A 328 -8.45 12.60 -5.17
N ARG A 329 -9.49 12.12 -4.52
CA ARG A 329 -9.74 10.69 -4.34
C ARG A 329 -9.77 9.94 -5.67
N PHE A 330 -9.04 8.81 -5.77
CA PHE A 330 -8.87 8.00 -6.96
C PHE A 330 -8.11 8.66 -8.13
N ASP A 331 -7.33 9.70 -7.85
CA ASP A 331 -6.39 10.22 -8.83
C ASP A 331 -5.06 9.47 -8.86
N PHE A 332 -4.82 8.60 -7.87
CA PHE A 332 -3.61 7.78 -7.69
C PHE A 332 -2.31 8.59 -7.60
N SER A 333 -2.39 9.89 -7.32
CA SER A 333 -1.20 10.73 -7.21
C SER A 333 -0.42 10.48 -5.92
N GLU A 334 0.90 10.71 -5.96
CA GLU A 334 1.77 10.69 -4.78
C GLU A 334 1.29 11.69 -3.71
N GLU A 335 0.80 12.85 -4.15
CA GLU A 335 0.34 13.92 -3.26
C GLU A 335 -0.95 13.55 -2.53
N TYR A 336 -1.88 12.80 -3.19
CA TYR A 336 -3.06 12.28 -2.50
C TYR A 336 -2.68 11.22 -1.48
N GLY A 337 -1.80 10.30 -1.86
CA GLY A 337 -1.26 9.28 -0.96
C GLY A 337 -0.58 9.89 0.26
N LEU A 338 0.26 10.89 0.07
CA LEU A 338 0.90 11.62 1.16
C LEU A 338 -0.13 12.26 2.11
N LYS A 339 -1.09 13.02 1.57
CA LYS A 339 -2.19 13.65 2.35
C LYS A 339 -2.92 12.61 3.21
N TYR A 340 -3.23 11.46 2.62
CA TYR A 340 -3.92 10.36 3.28
C TYR A 340 -3.10 9.79 4.45
N HIS A 341 -1.83 9.43 4.20
CA HIS A 341 -0.96 8.83 5.22
C HIS A 341 -0.60 9.79 6.35
N VAL A 342 -0.42 11.09 6.06
CA VAL A 342 -0.19 12.14 7.07
C VAL A 342 -1.40 12.23 8.02
N HIS A 343 -2.61 12.27 7.47
CA HIS A 343 -3.85 12.34 8.27
C HIS A 343 -3.97 11.13 9.21
N TYR A 344 -3.85 9.92 8.65
CA TYR A 344 -4.02 8.68 9.41
C TYR A 344 -2.98 8.52 10.52
N LEU A 345 -1.70 8.75 10.22
CA LEU A 345 -0.64 8.66 11.23
C LEU A 345 -0.86 9.65 12.38
N ARG A 346 -1.25 10.90 12.06
CA ARG A 346 -1.56 11.93 13.05
C ARG A 346 -2.69 11.51 13.97
N GLU A 347 -3.81 11.05 13.40
CA GLU A 347 -5.01 10.71 14.19
C GLU A 347 -4.81 9.46 15.05
N MET A 348 -4.06 8.47 14.57
CA MET A 348 -3.71 7.29 15.37
C MET A 348 -2.74 7.62 16.51
N LYS A 349 -1.78 8.52 16.29
CA LYS A 349 -0.85 8.96 17.34
C LYS A 349 -1.53 9.72 18.49
N LYS A 350 -2.63 10.40 18.23
CA LYS A 350 -3.41 11.12 19.25
C LYS A 350 -4.21 10.21 20.19
N ARG A 351 -4.40 8.93 19.82
CA ARG A 351 -5.28 7.98 20.53
C ARG A 351 -4.49 6.87 21.17
N ASP A 352 -4.20 6.97 22.45
CA ASP A 352 -3.43 5.97 23.18
C ASP A 352 -4.11 4.59 23.18
N PHE A 353 -5.45 4.55 23.18
CA PHE A 353 -6.22 3.31 23.12
C PHE A 353 -6.06 2.52 21.81
N VAL A 354 -5.62 3.14 20.72
CA VAL A 354 -5.23 2.43 19.49
C VAL A 354 -3.86 1.81 19.72
N ALA A 355 -3.81 0.53 20.02
CA ALA A 355 -2.58 -0.17 20.38
C ALA A 355 -1.56 -0.20 19.25
N GLY A 356 -2.02 -0.21 18.00
CA GLY A 356 -1.13 -0.17 16.86
C GLY A 356 -1.84 -0.05 15.52
N SER A 357 -1.01 0.03 14.48
CA SER A 357 -1.46 0.18 13.09
C SER A 357 -0.57 -0.51 12.09
N SER A 358 -1.16 -0.90 10.97
CA SER A 358 -0.50 -1.59 9.86
C SER A 358 -0.99 -1.03 8.54
N VAL A 359 -0.10 -0.37 7.79
CA VAL A 359 -0.41 0.13 6.44
C VAL A 359 -0.72 -1.04 5.51
N TRP A 360 -1.74 -0.93 4.71
CA TRP A 360 -1.98 -1.79 3.56
C TRP A 360 -1.47 -1.11 2.29
N ASN A 361 -0.25 -1.40 1.80
CA ASN A 361 0.66 -2.49 2.14
C ASN A 361 2.11 -1.96 2.21
N LEU A 362 3.08 -2.77 2.62
CA LEU A 362 4.51 -2.40 2.55
C LEU A 362 4.92 -2.09 1.11
N ALA A 363 4.59 -2.99 0.18
CA ALA A 363 4.86 -2.83 -1.23
C ALA A 363 3.62 -3.14 -2.06
N ASP A 364 3.56 -2.60 -3.26
CA ASP A 364 2.59 -3.01 -4.26
C ASP A 364 2.67 -4.53 -4.48
N PHE A 365 1.56 -5.14 -4.87
CA PHE A 365 1.49 -6.57 -5.11
C PHE A 365 0.54 -6.91 -6.25
N TYR A 366 0.73 -8.05 -6.89
CA TYR A 366 -0.13 -8.51 -7.97
C TYR A 366 -1.53 -8.86 -7.46
N SER A 367 -2.52 -8.44 -8.22
CA SER A 367 -3.94 -8.73 -7.94
C SER A 367 -4.69 -8.83 -9.26
N GLU A 368 -4.92 -10.05 -9.74
CA GLU A 368 -5.44 -10.33 -11.08
C GLU A 368 -6.71 -9.55 -11.43
N VAL A 369 -7.60 -9.41 -10.45
CA VAL A 369 -8.93 -8.79 -10.66
C VAL A 369 -8.95 -7.29 -10.43
N ARG A 370 -7.81 -6.66 -10.13
CA ARG A 370 -7.78 -5.22 -9.90
C ARG A 370 -7.59 -4.45 -11.20
N GLY A 371 -8.38 -3.35 -11.31
CA GLY A 371 -8.03 -2.19 -12.09
C GLY A 371 -6.90 -1.44 -11.42
N ASP A 372 -7.10 -0.24 -10.98
CA ASP A 372 -6.13 0.75 -10.50
C ASP A 372 -5.37 1.43 -11.68
N ALA A 373 -4.49 2.38 -11.36
CA ALA A 373 -3.72 3.08 -12.38
C ALA A 373 -2.73 2.13 -13.11
N VAL A 374 -2.26 1.10 -12.40
CA VAL A 374 -1.50 -0.01 -12.98
C VAL A 374 -2.39 -1.25 -12.95
N PRO A 375 -2.82 -1.77 -14.11
CA PRO A 375 -3.69 -2.95 -14.15
C PRO A 375 -3.06 -4.17 -13.48
N HIS A 376 -3.92 -4.98 -12.84
CA HIS A 376 -3.54 -6.23 -12.15
C HIS A 376 -2.56 -6.04 -10.98
N VAL A 377 -2.43 -4.82 -10.46
CA VAL A 377 -1.60 -4.47 -9.30
C VAL A 377 -2.45 -3.75 -8.26
N ASN A 378 -2.34 -4.15 -6.99
CA ASN A 378 -2.81 -3.33 -5.89
C ASN A 378 -1.73 -2.31 -5.55
N SER A 379 -1.96 -1.06 -5.90
CA SER A 379 -1.00 0.05 -5.81
C SER A 379 -0.99 0.78 -4.47
N LYS A 380 -1.56 0.16 -3.40
CA LYS A 380 -1.56 0.76 -2.05
C LYS A 380 -0.27 0.57 -1.26
N GLY A 381 0.73 -0.07 -1.84
CA GLY A 381 2.07 -0.14 -1.25
C GLY A 381 2.66 1.25 -1.02
N ILE A 382 3.35 1.44 0.08
CA ILE A 382 4.22 2.62 0.28
C ILE A 382 5.56 2.48 -0.45
N LEU A 383 5.86 1.27 -0.91
CA LEU A 383 6.91 0.94 -1.88
C LEU A 383 6.26 0.44 -3.17
N GLY A 384 6.91 0.64 -4.30
CA GLY A 384 6.52 0.03 -5.56
C GLY A 384 6.72 -1.50 -5.56
N LEU A 385 6.23 -2.17 -6.60
CA LEU A 385 6.38 -3.62 -6.79
C LEU A 385 7.86 -4.06 -6.90
N ASP A 386 8.72 -3.15 -7.37
CA ASP A 386 10.19 -3.27 -7.42
C ASP A 386 10.90 -2.76 -6.18
N ARG A 387 10.15 -2.32 -5.16
CA ARG A 387 10.61 -1.69 -3.91
C ARG A 387 11.14 -0.26 -4.09
N CYS A 388 10.83 0.44 -5.18
CA CYS A 388 11.06 1.88 -5.26
C CYS A 388 10.29 2.61 -4.13
N GLU A 389 10.94 3.58 -3.50
CA GLU A 389 10.37 4.32 -2.38
C GLU A 389 9.40 5.38 -2.89
N LYS A 390 8.12 5.32 -2.45
CA LYS A 390 7.12 6.36 -2.68
C LYS A 390 7.22 7.46 -1.62
N ASP A 391 6.63 8.61 -1.85
CA ASP A 391 6.65 9.73 -0.90
C ASP A 391 6.08 9.37 0.48
N ALA A 392 5.05 8.54 0.52
CA ALA A 392 4.51 8.02 1.77
C ALA A 392 5.55 7.22 2.58
N TYR A 393 6.40 6.40 1.95
CA TYR A 393 7.48 5.70 2.63
C TYR A 393 8.53 6.68 3.20
N LEU A 394 8.95 7.67 2.41
CA LEU A 394 9.91 8.68 2.83
C LEU A 394 9.36 9.53 3.99
N TYR A 395 8.07 9.83 3.95
CA TYR A 395 7.38 10.51 5.06
C TYR A 395 7.44 9.68 6.35
N TYR A 396 7.04 8.40 6.31
CA TYR A 396 7.14 7.52 7.49
C TYR A 396 8.59 7.43 7.98
N LYS A 397 9.54 7.26 7.09
CA LYS A 397 10.97 7.16 7.42
C LYS A 397 11.49 8.41 8.13
N SER A 398 11.05 9.61 7.73
CA SER A 398 11.41 10.86 8.40
C SER A 398 10.76 11.01 9.78
N MET A 399 9.53 10.47 9.95
CA MET A 399 8.72 10.65 11.15
C MET A 399 8.92 9.55 12.21
N LEU A 400 9.32 8.35 11.81
CA LEU A 400 9.45 7.17 12.67
C LEU A 400 10.89 6.69 12.81
N GLY A 401 11.77 7.00 11.85
CA GLY A 401 13.15 6.54 11.83
C GLY A 401 13.92 6.90 13.11
N GLU A 402 14.78 6.00 13.55
CA GLU A 402 15.59 6.17 14.77
C GLU A 402 16.60 7.32 14.63
N LYS A 403 17.12 7.51 13.41
CA LYS A 403 18.08 8.58 13.12
C LYS A 403 17.41 9.80 12.54
N PRO A 404 17.81 11.01 12.95
CA PRO A 404 17.38 12.25 12.31
C PRO A 404 17.58 12.19 10.79
N SER A 405 16.54 12.53 10.05
CA SER A 405 16.58 12.48 8.58
C SER A 405 15.66 13.54 7.96
N LEU A 406 15.97 13.87 6.71
CA LEU A 406 15.19 14.77 5.88
C LEU A 406 15.12 14.17 4.47
N TYR A 407 13.95 14.23 3.86
CA TYR A 407 13.75 13.78 2.47
C TYR A 407 12.97 14.83 1.69
N ILE A 408 13.39 15.06 0.44
CA ILE A 408 12.65 15.85 -0.54
C ILE A 408 11.71 14.90 -1.26
N GLY A 409 10.40 15.19 -1.27
CA GLY A 409 9.41 14.40 -1.97
C GLY A 409 9.47 14.56 -3.49
N GLY A 410 8.78 13.66 -4.19
CA GLY A 410 8.80 13.60 -5.64
C GLY A 410 10.16 13.19 -6.20
N LYS A 411 10.97 12.40 -5.47
CA LYS A 411 12.27 11.87 -5.95
C LYS A 411 12.13 11.03 -7.21
N ASN A 412 11.03 10.33 -7.34
CA ASN A 412 10.74 9.49 -8.51
C ASN A 412 10.27 10.31 -9.72
N TRP A 413 9.86 11.55 -9.53
CA TRP A 413 9.41 12.45 -10.58
C TRP A 413 10.58 13.28 -11.11
N LYS A 414 11.36 12.67 -11.99
CA LYS A 414 12.56 13.27 -12.55
C LYS A 414 12.26 14.26 -13.69
N TYR A 415 11.31 13.91 -14.57
CA TYR A 415 10.91 14.75 -15.71
C TYR A 415 9.60 15.44 -15.37
N ARG A 416 9.65 16.77 -15.25
CA ARG A 416 8.50 17.62 -14.91
C ARG A 416 8.22 18.63 -16.00
N SER A 417 6.96 18.98 -16.15
CA SER A 417 6.53 20.06 -17.04
C SER A 417 5.64 21.02 -16.30
N CYS A 418 5.76 22.32 -16.57
CA CYS A 418 4.90 23.32 -15.97
C CYS A 418 4.64 24.45 -16.96
N VAL A 419 3.38 24.90 -17.05
CA VAL A 419 2.99 26.03 -17.87
C VAL A 419 3.38 27.33 -17.17
N SER A 420 4.10 28.22 -17.86
CA SER A 420 4.47 29.53 -17.31
C SER A 420 4.34 30.64 -18.34
N ARG A 421 4.09 31.86 -17.84
CA ARG A 421 4.14 33.13 -18.63
C ARG A 421 5.55 33.72 -18.68
N THR A 422 6.48 33.16 -17.90
CA THR A 422 7.88 33.61 -17.79
C THR A 422 8.83 32.46 -18.14
N ALA A 423 10.14 32.74 -18.17
CA ALA A 423 11.16 31.70 -18.32
C ALA A 423 11.34 30.82 -17.07
N GLU A 424 10.66 31.13 -15.99
CA GLU A 424 10.69 30.42 -14.72
C GLU A 424 9.31 29.88 -14.41
N ALA A 425 9.23 28.64 -13.96
CA ALA A 425 8.00 28.00 -13.49
C ALA A 425 8.09 27.73 -11.98
N ARG A 426 6.98 27.84 -11.25
CA ARG A 426 6.94 27.48 -9.83
C ARG A 426 6.14 26.20 -9.62
N MET A 427 6.70 25.30 -8.83
CA MET A 427 6.05 24.09 -8.39
C MET A 427 6.23 23.89 -6.89
N ASP A 428 5.20 23.35 -6.24
CA ASP A 428 5.28 22.97 -4.84
C ASP A 428 6.05 21.65 -4.72
N VAL A 429 7.01 21.61 -3.81
CA VAL A 429 7.86 20.44 -3.52
C VAL A 429 7.71 20.14 -2.03
N PRO A 430 7.19 18.96 -1.66
CA PRO A 430 7.10 18.57 -0.27
C PRO A 430 8.48 18.18 0.27
N VAL A 431 8.75 18.54 1.53
CA VAL A 431 9.95 18.16 2.26
C VAL A 431 9.52 17.53 3.58
N PHE A 432 10.02 16.33 3.86
CA PHE A 432 9.66 15.54 5.04
C PHE A 432 10.76 15.64 6.09
N VAL A 433 10.44 16.17 7.26
CA VAL A 433 11.41 16.32 8.34
C VAL A 433 10.73 16.52 9.70
N LYS A 434 11.29 15.91 10.74
CA LYS A 434 10.83 16.07 12.12
C LYS A 434 11.48 17.31 12.78
N ALA A 435 11.25 18.48 12.18
CA ALA A 435 11.72 19.78 12.64
C ALA A 435 10.65 20.83 12.39
N ASP A 436 10.70 21.99 13.05
CA ASP A 436 9.71 23.05 12.90
C ASP A 436 9.82 23.79 11.57
N LYS A 437 11.00 23.77 10.94
CA LYS A 437 11.27 24.50 9.70
C LYS A 437 12.40 23.88 8.90
N VAL A 438 12.38 24.13 7.58
CA VAL A 438 13.38 23.69 6.62
C VAL A 438 13.79 24.85 5.71
N ARG A 439 15.07 24.93 5.36
CA ARG A 439 15.60 25.84 4.34
C ARG A 439 15.72 25.09 3.03
N VAL A 440 15.19 25.69 1.97
CA VAL A 440 15.22 25.10 0.62
C VAL A 440 15.98 26.01 -0.32
N TYR A 441 16.81 25.39 -1.16
CA TYR A 441 17.59 26.02 -2.21
C TYR A 441 17.24 25.41 -3.56
N CYS A 442 17.28 26.22 -4.61
CA CYS A 442 17.22 25.75 -5.99
C CYS A 442 18.40 26.35 -6.74
N ASN A 443 19.20 25.53 -7.42
CA ASN A 443 20.38 25.97 -8.17
C ASN A 443 21.32 26.87 -7.32
N GLN A 444 21.56 26.45 -6.05
CA GLN A 444 22.37 27.17 -5.06
C GLN A 444 21.78 28.50 -4.56
N GLN A 445 20.61 28.94 -5.03
CA GLN A 445 19.91 30.09 -4.55
C GLN A 445 18.90 29.76 -3.46
N LEU A 446 18.88 30.52 -2.37
CA LEU A 446 17.91 30.31 -1.31
C LEU A 446 16.51 30.64 -1.82
N VAL A 447 15.63 29.64 -1.83
CA VAL A 447 14.20 29.80 -2.14
C VAL A 447 13.45 30.35 -0.94
N GLY A 448 13.76 29.84 0.25
CA GLY A 448 13.12 30.29 1.49
C GLY A 448 13.33 29.36 2.67
N THR A 449 12.71 29.79 3.79
CA THR A 449 12.57 28.94 4.99
C THR A 449 11.08 28.65 5.19
N PHE A 450 10.71 27.38 5.22
CA PHE A 450 9.32 26.92 5.26
C PHE A 450 9.04 26.25 6.60
N ALA A 451 7.90 26.56 7.21
CA ALA A 451 7.43 25.86 8.40
C ALA A 451 6.92 24.47 8.04
N THR A 452 7.03 23.54 8.97
CA THR A 452 6.46 22.19 8.83
C THR A 452 5.12 22.09 9.54
N THR A 453 4.22 21.31 8.98
CA THR A 453 2.98 20.89 9.64
C THR A 453 2.92 19.37 9.54
N ASP A 454 2.75 18.70 10.66
CA ASP A 454 2.78 17.23 10.74
C ASP A 454 4.03 16.59 10.05
N GLY A 455 5.18 17.30 10.12
CA GLY A 455 6.43 16.85 9.53
C GLY A 455 6.59 17.11 8.03
N VAL A 456 5.67 17.85 7.41
CA VAL A 456 5.71 18.21 5.99
C VAL A 456 5.84 19.71 5.82
N ALA A 457 6.83 20.16 5.06
CA ALA A 457 6.93 21.54 4.56
C ALA A 457 6.63 21.54 3.06
N MET A 458 5.78 22.47 2.61
CA MET A 458 5.51 22.67 1.17
C MET A 458 6.32 23.90 0.71
N ALA A 459 7.32 23.65 -0.13
CA ALA A 459 8.19 24.69 -0.67
C ALA A 459 7.79 25.05 -2.11
N SER A 460 7.41 26.29 -2.37
CA SER A 460 7.15 26.76 -3.75
C SER A 460 8.47 27.08 -4.43
N VAL A 461 9.00 26.11 -5.19
CA VAL A 461 10.34 26.15 -5.79
C VAL A 461 10.28 26.75 -7.20
N PRO A 462 11.11 27.76 -7.53
CA PRO A 462 11.25 28.27 -8.88
C PRO A 462 12.20 27.36 -9.69
N PHE A 463 11.73 26.91 -10.85
CA PHE A 463 12.49 26.11 -11.79
C PHE A 463 12.72 26.86 -13.09
N THR A 464 13.91 26.69 -13.67
CA THR A 464 14.21 27.11 -15.04
C THR A 464 14.14 25.89 -15.98
N ASP A 465 14.01 26.14 -17.26
CA ASP A 465 14.02 25.05 -18.27
C ASP A 465 15.33 24.26 -18.20
N GLY A 466 15.25 22.93 -18.27
CA GLY A 466 16.38 22.03 -18.16
C GLY A 466 16.63 21.48 -16.75
N GLU A 467 17.87 21.14 -16.42
CA GLU A 467 18.26 20.54 -15.17
C GLU A 467 18.27 21.57 -14.03
N ASN A 468 17.63 21.21 -12.92
CA ASN A 468 17.60 21.98 -11.70
C ASN A 468 17.98 21.10 -10.51
N ARG A 469 18.75 21.63 -9.58
CA ARG A 469 19.12 20.99 -8.32
C ARG A 469 18.37 21.63 -7.16
N VAL A 470 17.52 20.87 -6.50
CA VAL A 470 16.82 21.28 -5.28
C VAL A 470 17.54 20.65 -4.08
N GLU A 471 17.83 21.47 -3.07
CA GLU A 471 18.49 21.06 -1.83
C GLU A 471 17.70 21.55 -0.62
N ALA A 472 17.56 20.71 0.39
CA ALA A 472 16.88 21.06 1.62
C ALA A 472 17.75 20.78 2.84
N PHE A 473 17.67 21.65 3.86
CA PHE A 473 18.49 21.59 5.08
C PHE A 473 17.61 21.88 6.30
N ALA A 474 17.76 21.08 7.34
CA ALA A 474 17.12 21.30 8.63
C ALA A 474 18.05 20.88 9.79
N GLU A 475 17.62 21.14 11.01
CA GLU A 475 18.24 20.65 12.23
C GLU A 475 17.19 19.88 13.04
N VAL A 476 17.51 18.63 13.37
CA VAL A 476 16.64 17.73 14.13
C VAL A 476 17.41 17.29 15.38
N ASN A 477 16.92 17.65 16.56
CA ASN A 477 17.59 17.33 17.85
C ASN A 477 19.07 17.74 17.93
N GLY A 478 19.44 18.87 17.30
CA GLY A 478 20.82 19.37 17.25
C GLY A 478 21.69 18.76 16.14
N GLU A 479 21.18 17.81 15.37
CA GLU A 479 21.87 17.22 14.22
C GLU A 479 21.43 17.90 12.91
N LYS A 480 22.41 18.23 12.06
CA LYS A 480 22.15 18.79 10.72
C LYS A 480 21.81 17.67 9.76
N VAL A 481 20.66 17.79 9.10
CA VAL A 481 20.16 16.84 8.09
C VAL A 481 19.95 17.57 6.78
N SER A 482 20.16 16.86 5.66
CA SER A 482 19.97 17.43 4.33
C SER A 482 19.64 16.37 3.30
N ASP A 483 19.03 16.79 2.21
CA ASP A 483 18.78 15.96 1.03
C ASP A 483 18.88 16.83 -0.22
N ALA A 484 19.06 16.18 -1.39
CA ALA A 484 19.14 16.84 -2.67
C ALA A 484 18.48 15.98 -3.77
N VAL A 485 17.80 16.64 -4.70
CA VAL A 485 17.20 16.00 -5.88
C VAL A 485 17.49 16.78 -7.13
N ILE A 486 17.67 16.08 -8.24
CA ILE A 486 17.80 16.67 -9.59
C ILE A 486 16.48 16.51 -10.34
N VAL A 487 15.96 17.61 -10.85
CA VAL A 487 14.71 17.68 -11.60
C VAL A 487 15.02 18.23 -12.99
N ASN A 488 14.59 17.52 -14.03
CA ASN A 488 14.58 18.02 -15.40
C ASN A 488 13.23 18.69 -15.64
N MET A 489 13.24 20.02 -15.56
CA MET A 489 12.03 20.82 -15.77
C MET A 489 11.90 21.23 -17.21
N ARG A 490 10.70 21.13 -17.73
CA ARG A 490 10.28 21.75 -18.97
C ARG A 490 9.33 22.89 -18.67
N VAL A 491 9.75 24.10 -18.97
CA VAL A 491 8.89 25.27 -18.89
C VAL A 491 8.13 25.43 -20.20
N VAL A 492 6.84 25.10 -20.18
CA VAL A 492 5.96 25.22 -21.33
C VAL A 492 5.35 26.61 -21.36
N PRO A 493 5.51 27.39 -22.47
CA PRO A 493 4.95 28.72 -22.52
C PRO A 493 3.42 28.72 -22.49
N ALA A 494 2.82 29.59 -21.69
CA ALA A 494 1.38 29.80 -21.67
C ALA A 494 0.86 30.43 -22.98
N SER A 495 1.73 31.21 -23.67
CA SER A 495 1.48 31.85 -24.98
C SER A 495 2.61 31.54 -25.94
N PHE A 496 2.29 31.40 -27.22
CA PHE A 496 3.26 31.08 -28.28
C PHE A 496 3.83 32.31 -29.01
N GLU A 497 3.66 33.52 -28.49
CA GLU A 497 4.21 34.73 -29.08
C GLU A 497 5.73 34.66 -29.33
N LYS A 498 6.45 33.91 -28.51
CA LYS A 498 7.92 33.67 -28.64
C LYS A 498 8.30 32.40 -29.40
N GLY A 499 7.35 31.69 -29.96
CA GLY A 499 7.56 30.43 -30.66
C GLY A 499 6.93 29.21 -29.98
N PHE A 500 6.92 28.09 -30.68
CA PHE A 500 6.39 26.81 -30.18
C PHE A 500 7.50 26.02 -29.47
N PRO A 501 7.22 25.30 -28.37
CA PRO A 501 8.23 24.49 -27.69
C PRO A 501 8.86 23.44 -28.62
N VAL A 502 10.18 23.34 -28.64
CA VAL A 502 10.93 22.37 -29.48
C VAL A 502 10.50 20.94 -29.23
N THR A 503 10.04 20.65 -28.03
CA THR A 503 9.67 19.32 -27.56
C THR A 503 8.18 19.02 -27.64
N GLY A 504 7.41 19.97 -28.16
CA GLY A 504 5.97 19.80 -28.35
C GLY A 504 5.14 19.98 -27.07
N LEU A 505 3.85 19.69 -27.21
CA LEU A 505 2.89 19.62 -26.10
C LEU A 505 2.45 18.19 -25.90
N HIS A 506 2.33 17.78 -24.62
CA HIS A 506 1.77 16.49 -24.19
C HIS A 506 0.75 16.79 -23.12
N VAL A 507 -0.53 16.64 -23.44
CA VAL A 507 -1.63 17.08 -22.57
C VAL A 507 -2.60 15.94 -22.32
N THR A 508 -2.86 15.61 -21.05
CA THR A 508 -3.93 14.71 -20.64
C THR A 508 -5.21 15.50 -20.44
N CYS A 509 -6.34 14.95 -20.87
CA CYS A 509 -7.65 15.59 -20.76
C CYS A 509 -8.52 14.95 -19.69
N GLY A 510 -9.38 15.75 -19.06
CA GLY A 510 -10.31 15.27 -18.04
C GLY A 510 -9.68 15.02 -16.67
N SER A 511 -8.52 15.61 -16.38
CA SER A 511 -7.90 15.54 -15.04
C SER A 511 -6.95 16.71 -14.79
N GLN A 512 -6.55 16.88 -13.51
CA GLN A 512 -5.49 17.81 -13.08
C GLN A 512 -4.18 17.05 -12.80
N ARG A 513 -4.02 15.86 -13.36
CA ARG A 513 -2.85 15.01 -13.14
C ARG A 513 -1.74 15.30 -14.13
N TYR A 514 -0.52 15.25 -13.63
CA TYR A 514 0.69 15.09 -14.41
C TYR A 514 1.03 13.59 -14.44
N MET A 515 1.60 13.12 -15.55
CA MET A 515 2.13 11.78 -15.65
C MET A 515 3.57 11.83 -16.16
N GLU A 516 4.51 11.29 -15.40
CA GLU A 516 5.88 11.09 -15.86
C GLU A 516 5.95 9.91 -16.82
N ASP A 517 6.53 10.14 -17.97
CA ASP A 517 6.91 9.11 -18.95
C ASP A 517 8.45 9.00 -18.98
N LYS A 518 8.97 8.03 -18.21
CA LYS A 518 10.42 7.81 -18.11
C LYS A 518 11.05 7.28 -19.39
N GLU A 519 10.29 6.53 -20.17
CA GLU A 519 10.78 5.93 -21.43
C GLU A 519 11.03 7.01 -22.46
N GLU A 520 10.13 7.98 -22.57
CA GLU A 520 10.25 9.10 -23.49
C GLU A 520 10.93 10.34 -22.85
N SER A 521 11.31 10.27 -21.56
CA SER A 521 11.94 11.37 -20.82
C SER A 521 11.12 12.66 -20.85
N LEU A 522 9.82 12.55 -20.69
CA LEU A 522 8.87 13.67 -20.72
C LEU A 522 7.83 13.58 -19.60
N CYS A 523 7.03 14.64 -19.48
CA CYS A 523 5.90 14.68 -18.56
C CYS A 523 4.66 15.17 -19.31
N TRP A 524 3.59 14.37 -19.25
CA TRP A 524 2.26 14.77 -19.66
C TRP A 524 1.68 15.74 -18.65
N MET A 525 1.15 16.84 -19.14
CA MET A 525 0.57 17.92 -18.33
C MET A 525 -0.96 17.81 -18.28
N PRO A 526 -1.61 18.30 -17.23
CA PRO A 526 -3.06 18.44 -17.24
C PRO A 526 -3.51 19.47 -18.28
N GLU A 527 -4.73 19.30 -18.75
CA GLU A 527 -5.40 20.25 -19.61
C GLU A 527 -5.64 21.61 -18.91
N LYS A 528 -5.78 22.65 -19.69
CA LYS A 528 -6.29 23.95 -19.24
C LYS A 528 -7.31 24.50 -20.21
N ALA A 529 -8.15 25.41 -19.77
CA ALA A 529 -9.02 26.14 -20.68
C ALA A 529 -8.20 26.96 -21.67
N TYR A 530 -8.69 27.03 -22.90
CA TYR A 530 -8.06 27.85 -23.94
C TYR A 530 -8.06 29.33 -23.58
N GLU A 531 -6.91 29.96 -23.75
CA GLU A 531 -6.72 31.41 -23.69
C GLU A 531 -6.12 31.88 -25.01
N GLN A 532 -6.55 33.01 -25.52
CA GLN A 532 -6.05 33.60 -26.76
C GLN A 532 -4.53 33.79 -26.72
N GLY A 533 -3.84 33.43 -27.80
CA GLY A 533 -2.39 33.42 -27.90
C GLY A 533 -1.71 32.21 -27.33
N GLY A 534 -2.46 31.29 -26.68
CA GLY A 534 -1.98 30.07 -26.04
C GLY A 534 -2.62 28.81 -26.60
N TRP A 535 -3.01 27.90 -25.70
CA TRP A 535 -3.57 26.61 -26.04
C TRP A 535 -4.55 26.13 -24.95
N GLY A 536 -5.37 25.15 -25.28
CA GLY A 536 -6.25 24.49 -24.33
C GLY A 536 -7.57 24.01 -24.92
N TYR A 537 -8.42 23.46 -24.06
CA TYR A 537 -9.74 22.97 -24.44
C TYR A 537 -10.78 24.10 -24.48
N VAL A 538 -11.83 23.86 -25.28
CA VAL A 538 -13.03 24.68 -25.32
C VAL A 538 -14.24 23.78 -25.06
N GLY A 539 -15.06 24.14 -24.07
CA GLY A 539 -16.26 23.38 -23.71
C GLY A 539 -15.99 22.04 -23.02
N GLY A 540 -17.06 21.32 -22.78
CA GLY A 540 -17.03 19.98 -22.22
C GLY A 540 -16.85 19.91 -20.70
N THR A 541 -16.95 18.68 -20.19
CA THR A 541 -16.87 18.34 -18.77
C THR A 541 -15.91 17.17 -18.54
N VAL A 542 -15.39 17.08 -17.33
CA VAL A 542 -14.56 15.92 -16.90
C VAL A 542 -15.46 14.69 -16.76
N TYR A 543 -15.02 13.57 -17.31
CA TYR A 543 -15.68 12.28 -17.10
C TYR A 543 -15.48 11.81 -15.65
N ARG A 544 -16.60 11.51 -14.99
CA ARG A 544 -16.61 10.96 -13.63
C ARG A 544 -17.54 9.74 -13.57
N ARG A 545 -17.11 8.74 -12.79
CA ARG A 545 -17.89 7.54 -12.45
C ARG A 545 -18.89 7.83 -11.34
N ALA A 546 -19.71 6.82 -11.04
CA ALA A 546 -20.56 6.81 -9.85
C ALA A 546 -19.76 7.14 -8.58
N GLY A 547 -20.36 7.91 -7.66
CA GLY A 547 -19.69 8.41 -6.46
C GLY A 547 -18.69 9.53 -6.71
N ASP A 548 -18.81 10.22 -7.85
CA ASP A 548 -17.96 11.36 -8.27
C ASP A 548 -16.47 11.02 -8.40
N LEU A 549 -16.15 9.76 -8.73
CA LEU A 549 -14.78 9.30 -8.88
C LEU A 549 -14.18 9.74 -10.23
N LEU A 550 -12.92 10.18 -10.18
CA LEU A 550 -12.19 10.63 -11.37
C LEU A 550 -11.96 9.45 -12.35
N GLY A 551 -12.38 9.63 -13.60
CA GLY A 551 -12.05 8.73 -14.70
C GLY A 551 -12.43 7.27 -14.46
N THR A 552 -11.59 6.34 -14.88
CA THR A 552 -11.71 4.89 -14.67
C THR A 552 -10.42 4.31 -14.10
N ASP A 553 -10.53 3.16 -13.43
CA ASP A 553 -9.41 2.31 -13.01
C ASP A 553 -9.36 1.00 -13.82
N ALA A 554 -10.01 0.98 -14.98
CA ALA A 554 -9.99 -0.16 -15.88
C ALA A 554 -8.65 -0.27 -16.59
N ASP A 555 -8.23 -1.50 -16.89
CA ASP A 555 -7.15 -1.81 -17.83
C ASP A 555 -7.46 -1.24 -19.21
N ILE A 556 -6.52 -0.50 -19.79
CA ILE A 556 -6.63 0.08 -21.14
C ILE A 556 -5.80 -0.77 -22.11
N LEU A 557 -6.48 -1.63 -22.83
CA LEU A 557 -5.85 -2.56 -23.76
C LEU A 557 -5.03 -1.84 -24.86
N GLY A 558 -3.84 -2.37 -25.14
CA GLY A 558 -2.98 -1.91 -26.23
C GLY A 558 -2.08 -0.73 -25.89
N THR A 559 -1.87 -0.46 -24.62
CA THR A 559 -0.92 0.53 -24.11
C THR A 559 -0.38 0.12 -22.75
N ASP A 560 0.81 0.63 -22.38
CA ASP A 560 1.36 0.60 -21.02
C ASP A 560 1.23 2.00 -20.34
N LYS A 561 0.59 2.94 -21.06
CA LYS A 561 0.35 4.32 -20.60
C LYS A 561 -1.13 4.51 -20.20
N ASP A 562 -1.69 3.54 -19.50
CA ASP A 562 -3.11 3.53 -19.09
C ASP A 562 -3.59 4.87 -18.52
N PRO A 563 -2.84 5.57 -17.64
CA PRO A 563 -3.30 6.80 -17.01
C PRO A 563 -3.70 7.92 -17.97
N ILE A 564 -3.09 8.02 -19.17
CA ILE A 564 -3.48 9.05 -20.14
C ILE A 564 -4.81 8.75 -20.83
N TYR A 565 -5.26 7.51 -20.80
CA TYR A 565 -6.54 7.08 -21.37
C TYR A 565 -7.62 6.86 -20.31
N GLN A 566 -7.25 6.73 -19.03
CA GLN A 566 -8.18 6.51 -17.93
C GLN A 566 -8.97 7.76 -17.54
N THR A 567 -8.57 8.94 -17.99
CA THR A 567 -9.31 10.19 -17.84
C THR A 567 -9.75 10.73 -19.19
N GLN A 568 -10.81 11.54 -19.22
CA GLN A 568 -11.42 11.99 -20.46
C GLN A 568 -12.19 13.29 -20.25
N ARG A 569 -12.09 14.20 -21.22
CA ARG A 569 -13.04 15.32 -21.35
C ARG A 569 -14.14 14.92 -22.30
N GLN A 570 -15.40 14.95 -21.83
CA GLN A 570 -16.61 14.68 -22.62
C GLN A 570 -17.29 15.98 -23.04
N ASP A 571 -18.08 15.91 -24.12
CA ASP A 571 -18.74 17.08 -24.73
C ASP A 571 -17.76 18.21 -25.08
N ILE A 572 -16.51 17.86 -25.35
CA ILE A 572 -15.51 18.83 -25.84
C ILE A 572 -15.91 19.40 -27.19
N GLU A 573 -15.87 20.72 -27.32
CA GLU A 573 -16.18 21.41 -28.56
C GLU A 573 -14.94 21.55 -29.44
N ALA A 574 -13.80 21.93 -28.84
CA ALA A 574 -12.54 22.07 -29.52
C ALA A 574 -11.34 21.97 -28.61
N PHE A 575 -10.17 21.67 -29.20
CA PHE A 575 -8.87 21.95 -28.62
C PHE A 575 -8.14 22.92 -29.57
N LYS A 576 -7.69 24.04 -29.01
CA LYS A 576 -7.03 25.11 -29.78
C LYS A 576 -5.58 25.30 -29.34
N ALA A 577 -4.73 25.69 -30.30
CA ALA A 577 -3.37 26.10 -30.02
C ALA A 577 -2.93 27.16 -31.04
N ASP A 578 -2.66 28.38 -30.60
CA ASP A 578 -2.29 29.52 -31.46
C ASP A 578 -0.81 29.44 -31.81
N VAL A 579 -0.42 28.31 -32.41
CA VAL A 579 0.97 28.05 -32.83
C VAL A 579 1.40 28.96 -33.97
N PRO A 580 2.70 29.25 -34.11
CA PRO A 580 3.24 29.94 -35.28
C PRO A 580 3.01 29.14 -36.59
N ASP A 581 3.00 29.83 -37.72
CA ASP A 581 2.91 29.18 -39.03
C ASP A 581 3.97 28.11 -39.19
N GLY A 582 3.59 26.96 -39.78
CA GLY A 582 4.45 25.80 -39.94
C GLY A 582 3.70 24.49 -40.10
N GLU A 583 4.46 23.44 -40.30
CA GLU A 583 3.93 22.05 -40.34
C GLU A 583 3.92 21.46 -38.95
N TYR A 584 2.81 20.82 -38.61
CA TYR A 584 2.59 20.18 -37.30
C TYR A 584 2.08 18.75 -37.44
N ILE A 585 2.38 17.96 -36.43
CA ILE A 585 1.80 16.64 -36.23
C ILE A 585 0.97 16.69 -34.94
N ILE A 586 -0.30 16.36 -35.08
CA ILE A 586 -1.20 16.20 -33.95
C ILE A 586 -1.48 14.72 -33.76
N THR A 587 -1.35 14.21 -32.54
CA THR A 587 -1.85 12.88 -32.15
C THR A 587 -3.01 13.05 -31.18
N LEU A 588 -4.19 12.56 -31.55
CA LEU A 588 -5.38 12.54 -30.73
C LEU A 588 -5.53 11.15 -30.10
N HIS A 589 -5.69 11.10 -28.78
CA HIS A 589 -5.84 9.87 -28.03
C HIS A 589 -7.27 9.71 -27.54
N PHE A 590 -7.83 8.52 -27.79
CA PHE A 590 -9.22 8.19 -27.47
C PHE A 590 -9.30 6.82 -26.80
N ALA A 591 -10.22 6.66 -25.87
CA ALA A 591 -10.68 5.36 -25.35
C ALA A 591 -12.17 5.43 -25.09
N SER A 592 -12.93 4.42 -25.52
CA SER A 592 -14.31 4.26 -25.08
C SER A 592 -14.29 3.73 -23.64
N LEU A 593 -14.56 4.59 -22.67
CA LEU A 593 -14.55 4.22 -21.27
C LEU A 593 -15.93 3.62 -20.93
N LYS A 594 -15.96 2.33 -20.58
CA LYS A 594 -17.07 1.74 -19.84
C LYS A 594 -16.63 1.57 -18.41
N GLU A 595 -17.56 1.75 -17.49
CA GLU A 595 -17.33 1.28 -16.15
C GLU A 595 -17.08 -0.22 -16.20
N ALA A 596 -15.97 -0.65 -15.64
CA ALA A 596 -15.76 -2.06 -15.37
C ALA A 596 -16.94 -2.54 -14.52
N ALA A 597 -17.55 -3.67 -14.88
CA ALA A 597 -18.49 -4.34 -13.99
C ALA A 597 -17.82 -4.41 -12.62
N ALA A 598 -18.56 -4.04 -11.55
CA ALA A 598 -18.05 -4.01 -10.20
C ALA A 598 -17.28 -5.29 -9.91
N LEU A 599 -15.95 -5.22 -10.05
CA LEU A 599 -15.11 -6.33 -9.64
C LEU A 599 -15.22 -6.43 -8.12
N VAL A 600 -15.20 -7.63 -7.65
CA VAL A 600 -15.48 -7.98 -6.25
C VAL A 600 -14.59 -7.22 -5.25
N TYR A 601 -13.47 -6.67 -5.68
CA TYR A 601 -12.56 -5.84 -4.88
C TYR A 601 -12.71 -4.33 -5.16
N ASN A 602 -13.48 -3.94 -6.14
CA ASN A 602 -13.77 -2.54 -6.39
C ASN A 602 -14.97 -2.13 -5.53
N LEU A 603 -14.70 -1.80 -4.27
CA LEU A 603 -15.71 -1.33 -3.31
C LEU A 603 -16.32 0.02 -3.71
N SER A 604 -15.68 0.76 -4.62
CA SER A 604 -16.16 2.04 -5.12
C SER A 604 -17.29 1.91 -6.16
N ALA A 605 -17.50 0.72 -6.71
CA ALA A 605 -18.61 0.46 -7.63
C ALA A 605 -19.90 0.21 -6.85
N HIS A 606 -20.40 1.21 -6.19
CA HIS A 606 -21.75 1.21 -5.63
C HIS A 606 -22.76 1.53 -6.72
N GLY A 607 -23.36 0.48 -7.26
CA GLY A 607 -24.43 0.54 -8.23
C GLY A 607 -23.98 0.07 -9.61
N ALA A 608 -24.75 -0.84 -10.19
CA ALA A 608 -24.66 -1.13 -11.61
C ALA A 608 -25.04 0.17 -12.35
N ASP A 609 -24.02 0.86 -12.88
CA ASP A 609 -24.31 1.98 -13.74
C ASP A 609 -25.19 1.51 -14.88
N LYS A 610 -26.25 2.26 -15.08
CA LYS A 610 -27.12 2.08 -16.23
C LYS A 610 -26.20 2.08 -17.44
N LYS A 611 -26.23 1.01 -18.23
CA LYS A 611 -25.61 0.93 -19.53
C LYS A 611 -25.86 2.24 -20.27
N ASP A 612 -24.85 3.08 -20.39
CA ASP A 612 -24.88 4.17 -21.33
C ASP A 612 -24.59 3.53 -22.70
N ASP A 613 -25.65 2.98 -23.31
CA ASP A 613 -25.62 2.32 -24.62
C ASP A 613 -25.48 3.34 -25.78
N THR A 614 -25.21 4.60 -25.46
CA THR A 614 -25.06 5.63 -26.49
C THR A 614 -23.65 5.59 -27.05
N ALA A 615 -23.49 4.93 -28.21
CA ALA A 615 -22.29 5.06 -29.03
C ALA A 615 -21.98 6.54 -29.25
N SER A 616 -20.75 6.94 -28.92
CA SER A 616 -20.23 8.29 -29.15
C SER A 616 -19.66 8.37 -30.56
N VAL A 617 -20.44 8.91 -31.50
CA VAL A 617 -20.05 9.10 -32.91
C VAL A 617 -19.90 10.58 -33.19
N PHE A 618 -18.75 10.99 -33.70
CA PHE A 618 -18.48 12.40 -34.01
C PHE A 618 -17.48 12.55 -35.16
N ASP A 619 -17.50 13.68 -35.84
CA ASP A 619 -16.46 14.08 -36.78
C ASP A 619 -15.37 14.88 -36.06
N VAL A 620 -14.13 14.74 -36.53
CA VAL A 620 -13.03 15.64 -36.12
C VAL A 620 -12.61 16.47 -37.33
N VAL A 621 -12.59 17.79 -37.13
CA VAL A 621 -12.23 18.77 -38.14
C VAL A 621 -11.02 19.57 -37.64
N VAL A 622 -9.94 19.62 -38.43
CA VAL A 622 -8.75 20.38 -38.08
C VAL A 622 -8.56 21.50 -39.13
N ASN A 623 -8.53 22.76 -38.67
CA ASN A 623 -8.41 23.93 -39.54
C ASN A 623 -9.39 23.93 -40.72
N GLY A 624 -10.62 23.45 -40.53
CA GLY A 624 -11.67 23.39 -41.54
C GLY A 624 -11.65 22.11 -42.41
N GLU A 625 -10.65 21.27 -42.32
CA GLU A 625 -10.57 19.98 -43.01
C GLU A 625 -11.08 18.83 -42.09
N LYS A 626 -12.00 18.01 -42.60
CA LYS A 626 -12.49 16.83 -41.92
C LYS A 626 -11.43 15.73 -41.95
N VAL A 627 -10.81 15.42 -40.79
CA VAL A 627 -9.72 14.45 -40.67
C VAL A 627 -10.19 13.10 -40.15
N LEU A 628 -11.27 13.07 -39.39
CA LEU A 628 -11.96 11.83 -38.96
C LEU A 628 -13.45 12.02 -39.24
N GLU A 629 -14.07 11.05 -39.94
CA GLU A 629 -15.47 11.04 -40.29
C GLU A 629 -16.18 9.92 -39.53
N GLN A 630 -17.30 10.26 -38.87
CA GLN A 630 -18.12 9.32 -38.08
C GLN A 630 -17.29 8.44 -37.14
N PHE A 631 -16.28 9.05 -36.52
CA PHE A 631 -15.38 8.33 -35.63
C PHE A 631 -16.10 7.87 -34.36
N ASN A 632 -15.87 6.60 -34.01
CA ASN A 632 -16.35 5.99 -32.77
C ASN A 632 -15.21 5.16 -32.14
N ALA A 633 -14.72 5.54 -30.98
CA ALA A 633 -13.65 4.83 -30.28
C ALA A 633 -14.07 3.38 -29.92
N ALA A 634 -15.36 3.13 -29.66
CA ALA A 634 -15.87 1.82 -29.32
C ALA A 634 -15.77 0.78 -30.45
N ASP A 635 -15.63 1.21 -31.73
CA ASP A 635 -15.43 0.31 -32.88
C ASP A 635 -14.08 -0.43 -32.80
N TYR A 636 -13.11 0.10 -32.05
CA TYR A 636 -11.81 -0.51 -31.77
C TYR A 636 -11.82 -1.41 -30.54
N GLY A 637 -12.87 -1.36 -29.76
CA GLY A 637 -13.05 -2.07 -28.47
C GLY A 637 -13.24 -1.13 -27.32
N VAL A 638 -13.83 -1.66 -26.25
CA VAL A 638 -14.03 -0.94 -24.98
C VAL A 638 -12.74 -0.96 -24.17
N SER A 639 -12.44 0.12 -23.47
CA SER A 639 -11.22 0.29 -22.70
C SER A 639 -9.97 -0.09 -23.51
N ARG A 640 -9.90 0.46 -24.74
CA ARG A 640 -8.77 0.23 -25.65
C ARG A 640 -8.21 1.56 -26.14
N ALA A 641 -6.90 1.69 -26.11
CA ALA A 641 -6.18 2.86 -26.62
C ALA A 641 -6.32 2.98 -28.14
N VAL A 642 -6.75 4.15 -28.60
CA VAL A 642 -6.84 4.51 -30.01
C VAL A 642 -6.13 5.83 -30.23
N ALA A 643 -5.02 5.83 -30.97
CA ALA A 643 -4.29 7.04 -31.33
C ALA A 643 -4.51 7.36 -32.84
N LYS A 644 -4.80 8.62 -33.14
CA LYS A 644 -4.99 9.12 -34.51
C LYS A 644 -3.98 10.24 -34.78
N ARG A 645 -3.04 9.97 -35.66
CA ARG A 645 -1.99 10.89 -36.08
C ARG A 645 -2.40 11.67 -37.31
N ILE A 646 -2.32 13.00 -37.24
CA ILE A 646 -2.80 13.94 -38.26
C ILE A 646 -1.65 14.89 -38.62
N HIS A 647 -1.40 15.08 -39.89
CA HIS A 647 -0.48 16.09 -40.39
C HIS A 647 -1.27 17.33 -40.79
N VAL A 648 -0.89 18.48 -40.29
CA VAL A 648 -1.61 19.72 -40.50
C VAL A 648 -0.64 20.87 -40.71
N GLN A 649 -1.04 21.83 -41.56
CA GLN A 649 -0.29 23.06 -41.76
C GLN A 649 -1.04 24.24 -41.16
N ALA A 650 -0.40 24.93 -40.19
CA ALA A 650 -0.86 26.25 -39.74
C ALA A 650 -0.34 27.33 -40.68
N LYS A 651 -1.24 28.21 -41.14
CA LYS A 651 -0.94 29.30 -42.10
C LYS A 651 -1.66 30.58 -41.65
N GLN A 652 -1.08 31.73 -42.03
CA GLN A 652 -1.70 33.05 -41.84
C GLN A 652 -2.12 33.37 -40.38
N GLY A 653 -1.37 32.85 -39.45
CA GLY A 653 -1.63 33.07 -38.02
C GLY A 653 -2.91 32.38 -37.45
N GLN A 654 -3.47 31.40 -38.22
CA GLN A 654 -4.72 30.71 -37.77
C GLN A 654 -4.48 29.73 -36.61
N GLY A 655 -3.22 29.33 -36.38
CA GLY A 655 -2.91 28.30 -35.36
C GLY A 655 -3.47 26.91 -35.73
N LEU A 656 -3.81 26.13 -34.69
CA LEU A 656 -4.48 24.84 -34.78
C LEU A 656 -5.85 24.94 -34.08
N ASP A 657 -6.92 24.62 -34.83
CA ASP A 657 -8.31 24.56 -34.33
C ASP A 657 -8.83 23.14 -34.60
N VAL A 658 -8.78 22.29 -33.56
CA VAL A 658 -9.27 20.90 -33.58
C VAL A 658 -10.67 20.87 -33.03
N ARG A 659 -11.69 20.72 -33.89
CA ARG A 659 -13.11 20.72 -33.52
C ARG A 659 -13.70 19.32 -33.51
N PHE A 660 -14.57 19.08 -32.55
CA PHE A 660 -15.26 17.83 -32.37
C PHE A 660 -16.77 18.05 -32.61
N ASN A 661 -17.30 17.54 -33.72
CA ASN A 661 -18.69 17.76 -34.12
C ASN A 661 -19.53 16.51 -33.81
N PRO A 662 -20.43 16.53 -32.81
CA PRO A 662 -21.21 15.36 -32.43
C PRO A 662 -22.19 14.96 -33.51
N ILE A 663 -22.31 13.66 -33.80
CA ILE A 663 -23.34 13.06 -34.66
C ILE A 663 -24.30 12.27 -33.76
N LYS A 664 -23.77 11.49 -32.83
CA LYS A 664 -24.54 10.73 -31.87
C LYS A 664 -23.78 10.64 -30.55
N GLY A 665 -24.45 10.83 -29.41
CA GLY A 665 -23.85 10.81 -28.09
C GLY A 665 -22.89 11.98 -27.84
N LYS A 666 -21.84 11.75 -27.07
CA LYS A 666 -20.89 12.79 -26.63
C LYS A 666 -19.60 12.77 -27.45
N THR A 667 -19.04 13.94 -27.69
CA THR A 667 -17.65 14.05 -28.12
C THR A 667 -16.71 13.70 -26.97
N MET A 668 -15.48 13.29 -27.27
CA MET A 668 -14.50 12.92 -26.23
C MET A 668 -13.05 13.17 -26.67
N LEU A 669 -12.19 13.41 -25.69
CA LEU A 669 -10.74 13.43 -25.86
C LEU A 669 -10.06 12.98 -24.56
N ASN A 670 -9.15 12.01 -24.64
CA ASN A 670 -8.39 11.51 -23.51
C ASN A 670 -7.04 12.22 -23.37
N ALA A 671 -6.33 12.43 -24.50
CA ALA A 671 -5.09 13.18 -24.51
C ALA A 671 -4.79 13.72 -25.91
N ILE A 672 -3.88 14.68 -25.99
CA ILE A 672 -3.41 15.26 -27.23
C ILE A 672 -1.90 15.52 -27.20
N GLU A 673 -1.23 15.19 -28.28
CA GLU A 673 0.15 15.60 -28.57
C GLU A 673 0.20 16.53 -29.76
N ILE A 674 1.08 17.54 -29.69
CA ILE A 674 1.32 18.45 -30.80
C ILE A 674 2.82 18.65 -30.94
N TYR A 675 3.35 18.37 -32.13
CA TYR A 675 4.76 18.56 -32.49
C TYR A 675 4.89 19.49 -33.70
N LYS A 676 5.88 20.33 -33.66
CA LYS A 676 6.32 21.04 -34.85
C LYS A 676 7.26 20.15 -35.68
N ARG A 677 6.99 20.04 -36.97
CA ARG A 677 7.82 19.26 -37.90
C ARG A 677 9.08 19.99 -38.35
#